data_c63d987b2ddd3c339d355df04b686276
#
_entry.id   c63d987b2ddd3c339d355df04b686276
#
_cell.length_a   1.000
_cell.length_b   1.000
_cell.length_c   1.000
_cell.angle_alpha   90.00
_cell.angle_beta   90.00
_cell.angle_gamma   90.00
#
_symmetry.space_group_name_H-M   'P 1'
#
loop_
_entity.id
_entity.type
_entity.pdbx_description
1 polymer ?
#
loop_
_entity_poly.entity_id
_entity_poly.type
_entity_poly.pdbx_seq_one_letter_code
_entity_poly.pdbx_strand_id
1 'polypeptide(L)'
;MATQTAVELAKVRNIGIMAHIDAGKTTTTERILFYTGINYKLGEVHEGAATMDWMKQEQERGITITSAATTTSWRDHTINIIDTPGHVDFTVEVERSLRVLDGAVAVFDAVEGVEPQSESVWRQADHYGVPRICFVNKMDRVGAEFHRCVEMIVDRLGATPLAIQLPWGVESDFKGVIDLIRMRALLWQTEGKGDKYDVTDIPADHLEAAREWRDRLLETISENDEEMMEFYLEGTEPTEEQLFAAIRRATIAGNITPVLCGSAFKNKGVQPMLDAIVDYLPSPVDVPAIKGHAAGNEDDVIERHADPNEPFSALAFKIMADQHLGKLTYLRVYSGTLEAGSQVLNAIKGRKERIGKIYQMHANKREERPSAVAGQIVAVMGLKDTSTGDTLCDPLSPVILESMAFPAPVIRVAIEPKTRSDQEKLGIAIQRLAEEDPTFQVHTDEETGQTIIAGMGELHLEVLVDRMKREFRVEANIGRPQVAYRETIRKRVEHVEYTHKKQTGGSGQFGKVIINLEPTGGDGGGYEFENKVTGGRIPREYIPSVDAGCQEAAEFGVLAGYPMVDVKVTLTDGAYHEVDSSELAFKIAGSMAFKKAAAQANPVLMEPLMAVDVRTPEEYMGDVIGDLNSRRGQIQAMDQRAAGRVIRALVPLAEMFGYVGDLRSRTQGRADYSMHFDSYAEVPSSIAREIVAKARGE
;
A
#
# COMPACT_ATOMS: atom_id res chain seq x y z
N MET A 1 -32.40 7.66 -26.41
CA MET A 1 -31.87 7.46 -25.03
C MET A 1 -30.41 6.97 -25.05
N ALA A 2 -30.04 5.88 -25.74
CA ALA A 2 -28.65 5.38 -25.73
C ALA A 2 -27.60 6.40 -26.25
N THR A 3 -27.89 7.13 -27.33
CA THR A 3 -26.99 8.17 -27.87
C THR A 3 -26.79 9.37 -26.93
N GLN A 4 -27.85 9.78 -26.20
CA GLN A 4 -27.77 10.90 -25.27
C GLN A 4 -26.95 10.55 -24.02
N THR A 5 -27.07 9.33 -23.50
CA THR A 5 -26.32 8.84 -22.36
C THR A 5 -24.83 8.66 -22.70
N ALA A 6 -24.50 8.18 -23.89
CA ALA A 6 -23.11 8.08 -24.37
C ALA A 6 -22.45 9.48 -24.50
N VAL A 7 -23.19 10.48 -24.96
CA VAL A 7 -22.73 11.87 -25.01
C VAL A 7 -22.49 12.44 -23.61
N GLU A 8 -23.34 12.09 -22.63
CA GLU A 8 -23.14 12.51 -21.24
C GLU A 8 -21.90 11.85 -20.61
N LEU A 9 -21.64 10.56 -20.90
CA LEU A 9 -20.45 9.85 -20.43
C LEU A 9 -19.15 10.37 -21.06
N ALA A 10 -19.18 10.77 -22.32
CA ALA A 10 -18.04 11.40 -23.00
C ALA A 10 -17.60 12.73 -22.34
N LYS A 11 -18.51 13.36 -21.58
CA LYS A 11 -18.24 14.58 -20.81
C LYS A 11 -17.78 14.34 -19.38
N VAL A 12 -17.57 13.09 -18.98
CA VAL A 12 -17.04 12.76 -17.64
C VAL A 12 -15.53 12.65 -17.71
N ARG A 13 -14.86 13.14 -16.67
CA ARG A 13 -13.42 12.95 -16.44
C ARG A 13 -13.21 12.46 -15.01
N ASN A 14 -12.67 11.26 -14.84
CA ASN A 14 -12.30 10.71 -13.54
C ASN A 14 -10.79 10.80 -13.41
N ILE A 15 -10.32 11.78 -12.66
CA ILE A 15 -8.90 12.10 -12.60
C ILE A 15 -8.33 12.00 -11.20
N GLY A 16 -7.05 11.63 -11.13
CA GLY A 16 -6.23 11.74 -9.91
C GLY A 16 -5.24 12.89 -10.01
N ILE A 17 -4.93 13.50 -8.88
CA ILE A 17 -3.84 14.47 -8.80
C ILE A 17 -2.68 13.80 -8.05
N MET A 18 -1.58 13.57 -8.77
CA MET A 18 -0.39 12.89 -8.30
C MET A 18 0.74 13.90 -8.10
N ALA A 19 1.46 13.82 -7.01
CA ALA A 19 2.59 14.70 -6.74
C ALA A 19 3.46 14.14 -5.63
N HIS A 20 4.74 14.52 -5.59
CA HIS A 20 5.54 14.34 -4.38
C HIS A 20 5.11 15.31 -3.27
N ILE A 21 5.63 15.09 -2.07
CA ILE A 21 5.39 15.98 -0.92
C ILE A 21 5.87 17.39 -1.29
N ASP A 22 5.10 18.40 -0.93
CA ASP A 22 5.37 19.81 -1.18
C ASP A 22 5.38 20.28 -2.65
N ALA A 23 5.10 19.45 -3.66
CA ALA A 23 4.97 19.93 -5.06
C ALA A 23 3.80 20.92 -5.26
N GLY A 24 2.94 21.05 -4.26
CA GLY A 24 1.77 21.94 -4.32
C GLY A 24 0.49 21.24 -4.78
N LYS A 25 0.38 19.92 -4.57
CA LYS A 25 -0.79 19.12 -4.89
C LYS A 25 -2.08 19.70 -4.31
N THR A 26 -2.17 19.81 -2.99
CA THR A 26 -3.36 20.34 -2.29
C THR A 26 -3.67 21.78 -2.73
N THR A 27 -2.64 22.62 -2.90
CA THR A 27 -2.83 23.98 -3.42
C THR A 27 -3.44 23.96 -4.82
N THR A 28 -2.98 23.07 -5.71
CA THR A 28 -3.52 22.93 -7.08
C THR A 28 -4.98 22.47 -7.03
N THR A 29 -5.30 21.47 -6.21
CA THR A 29 -6.66 20.96 -6.02
C THR A 29 -7.59 22.05 -5.49
N GLU A 30 -7.17 22.82 -4.49
CA GLU A 30 -7.96 23.95 -3.94
C GLU A 30 -8.21 25.04 -5.00
N ARG A 31 -7.25 25.31 -5.89
CA ARG A 31 -7.45 26.26 -7.00
C ARG A 31 -8.42 25.73 -8.04
N ILE A 32 -8.37 24.44 -8.35
CA ILE A 32 -9.38 23.78 -9.20
C ILE A 32 -10.77 23.99 -8.60
N LEU A 33 -10.96 23.67 -7.32
CA LEU A 33 -12.24 23.82 -6.62
C LEU A 33 -12.74 25.28 -6.58
N PHE A 34 -11.81 26.24 -6.47
CA PHE A 34 -12.13 27.64 -6.50
C PHE A 34 -12.61 28.10 -7.89
N TYR A 35 -11.87 27.78 -8.97
CA TYR A 35 -12.23 28.22 -10.33
C TYR A 35 -13.50 27.52 -10.86
N THR A 36 -13.78 26.33 -10.37
CA THR A 36 -15.01 25.60 -10.72
C THR A 36 -16.20 25.98 -9.83
N GLY A 37 -16.04 26.94 -8.90
CA GLY A 37 -17.13 27.50 -8.10
C GLY A 37 -17.59 26.64 -6.92
N ILE A 38 -16.89 25.56 -6.60
CA ILE A 38 -17.20 24.73 -5.41
C ILE A 38 -16.85 25.47 -4.13
N ASN A 39 -15.67 26.12 -4.11
CA ASN A 39 -15.17 26.92 -3.00
C ASN A 39 -15.32 28.42 -3.30
N TYR A 40 -15.85 29.16 -2.33
CA TYR A 40 -15.98 30.63 -2.43
C TYR A 40 -14.74 31.37 -1.90
N LYS A 41 -13.87 30.67 -1.19
CA LYS A 41 -12.60 31.20 -0.64
C LYS A 41 -11.47 30.31 -1.08
N LEU A 42 -10.32 30.92 -1.30
CA LEU A 42 -9.06 30.20 -1.52
C LEU A 42 -8.65 29.58 -0.18
N GLY A 43 -8.66 28.24 -0.10
CA GLY A 43 -8.14 27.51 1.06
C GLY A 43 -6.60 27.54 1.03
N GLU A 44 -5.97 28.01 2.10
CA GLU A 44 -4.52 27.96 2.24
C GLU A 44 -4.15 26.76 3.12
N VAL A 45 -3.25 25.91 2.62
CA VAL A 45 -2.79 24.67 3.31
C VAL A 45 -2.13 25.01 4.64
N HIS A 46 -1.30 26.06 4.67
CA HIS A 46 -0.59 26.51 5.88
C HIS A 46 -1.50 27.06 6.98
N GLU A 47 -2.73 27.42 6.65
CA GLU A 47 -3.72 27.90 7.62
C GLU A 47 -4.67 26.78 8.08
N GLY A 48 -4.49 25.53 7.60
CA GLY A 48 -5.38 24.41 7.89
C GLY A 48 -6.80 24.58 7.31
N ALA A 49 -6.93 25.44 6.29
CA ALA A 49 -8.22 25.82 5.69
C ALA A 49 -8.52 25.06 4.38
N ALA A 50 -7.68 24.09 4.00
CA ALA A 50 -7.87 23.28 2.80
C ALA A 50 -9.10 22.37 2.95
N THR A 51 -9.97 22.37 1.94
CA THR A 51 -11.25 21.65 1.96
C THR A 51 -11.06 20.14 1.80
N MET A 52 -10.00 19.73 1.09
CA MET A 52 -9.70 18.32 0.81
C MET A 52 -9.01 17.64 1.99
N ASP A 53 -8.21 18.35 2.78
CA ASP A 53 -7.56 17.83 3.99
C ASP A 53 -8.54 17.92 5.17
N TRP A 54 -9.45 16.96 5.26
CA TRP A 54 -10.54 16.97 6.25
C TRP A 54 -10.16 16.38 7.60
N MET A 55 -9.11 15.55 7.66
CA MET A 55 -8.61 14.98 8.91
C MET A 55 -7.78 16.02 9.70
N LYS A 56 -7.95 16.03 11.01
CA LYS A 56 -7.14 16.90 11.86
C LYS A 56 -5.63 16.64 11.71
N GLN A 57 -5.26 15.38 11.52
CA GLN A 57 -3.86 14.98 11.32
C GLN A 57 -3.30 15.50 9.99
N GLU A 58 -4.09 15.54 8.92
CA GLU A 58 -3.71 16.18 7.65
C GLU A 58 -3.46 17.67 7.84
N GLN A 59 -4.37 18.34 8.53
CA GLN A 59 -4.26 19.77 8.84
C GLN A 59 -3.08 20.11 9.77
N GLU A 60 -2.86 19.29 10.81
CA GLU A 60 -1.75 19.46 11.76
C GLU A 60 -0.38 19.22 11.13
N ARG A 61 -0.29 18.30 10.17
CA ARG A 61 0.97 17.87 9.52
C ARG A 61 1.20 18.54 8.17
N GLY A 62 0.18 19.12 7.56
CA GLY A 62 0.23 19.73 6.22
C GLY A 62 0.42 18.72 5.09
N ILE A 63 0.04 17.45 5.29
CA ILE A 63 0.15 16.38 4.29
C ILE A 63 -1.19 15.67 4.11
N THR A 64 -1.51 15.27 2.88
CA THR A 64 -2.66 14.42 2.60
C THR A 64 -2.34 12.98 3.03
N ILE A 65 -3.20 12.40 3.85
CA ILE A 65 -3.06 11.04 4.40
C ILE A 65 -4.02 10.08 3.69
N THR A 66 -5.29 10.50 3.54
CA THR A 66 -6.32 9.70 2.88
C THR A 66 -6.77 10.34 1.59
N SER A 67 -7.04 9.54 0.57
CA SER A 67 -7.59 10.06 -0.68
C SER A 67 -8.98 10.66 -0.43
N ALA A 68 -9.21 11.85 -0.94
CA ALA A 68 -10.51 12.53 -0.91
C ALA A 68 -11.10 12.57 -2.32
N ALA A 69 -12.39 12.25 -2.44
CA ALA A 69 -13.10 12.32 -3.72
C ALA A 69 -14.04 13.52 -3.75
N THR A 70 -13.99 14.30 -4.81
CA THR A 70 -14.89 15.43 -5.04
C THR A 70 -15.29 15.51 -6.50
N THR A 71 -16.49 16.06 -6.74
CA THR A 71 -17.00 16.27 -8.09
C THR A 71 -17.15 17.75 -8.36
N THR A 72 -16.71 18.17 -9.54
CA THR A 72 -16.83 19.55 -10.00
C THR A 72 -17.20 19.58 -11.49
N SER A 73 -17.36 20.79 -12.06
CA SER A 73 -17.67 20.95 -13.48
C SER A 73 -16.83 22.03 -14.13
N TRP A 74 -16.42 21.80 -15.40
CA TRP A 74 -15.69 22.73 -16.21
C TRP A 74 -16.06 22.56 -17.68
N ARG A 75 -16.39 23.65 -18.40
CA ARG A 75 -16.75 23.63 -19.84
C ARG A 75 -17.79 22.53 -20.14
N ASP A 76 -18.91 22.47 -19.39
CA ASP A 76 -19.96 21.45 -19.50
C ASP A 76 -19.49 19.99 -19.31
N HIS A 77 -18.31 19.77 -18.72
CA HIS A 77 -17.81 18.46 -18.33
C HIS A 77 -17.92 18.27 -16.82
N THR A 78 -18.23 17.07 -16.42
CA THR A 78 -18.16 16.65 -15.01
C THR A 78 -16.77 16.10 -14.72
N ILE A 79 -16.07 16.67 -13.75
CA ILE A 79 -14.74 16.25 -13.35
C ILE A 79 -14.83 15.68 -11.94
N ASN A 80 -14.61 14.37 -11.80
CA ASN A 80 -14.42 13.71 -10.52
C ASN A 80 -12.93 13.71 -10.21
N ILE A 81 -12.55 14.30 -9.10
CA ILE A 81 -11.17 14.43 -8.66
C ILE A 81 -10.96 13.53 -7.46
N ILE A 82 -9.96 12.65 -7.53
CA ILE A 82 -9.45 11.91 -6.39
C ILE A 82 -8.09 12.49 -6.03
N ASP A 83 -8.02 13.15 -4.89
CA ASP A 83 -6.78 13.67 -4.34
C ASP A 83 -6.01 12.55 -3.67
N THR A 84 -4.81 12.22 -4.18
CA THR A 84 -4.03 11.08 -3.69
C THR A 84 -2.94 11.53 -2.73
N PRO A 85 -2.61 10.75 -1.68
CA PRO A 85 -1.46 11.05 -0.82
C PRO A 85 -0.15 11.11 -1.60
N GLY A 86 0.78 11.96 -1.16
CA GLY A 86 2.12 12.04 -1.75
C GLY A 86 3.19 11.26 -0.97
N HIS A 87 2.88 10.73 0.22
CA HIS A 87 3.86 10.08 1.10
C HIS A 87 3.95 8.57 0.83
N VAL A 88 5.17 8.03 0.86
CA VAL A 88 5.47 6.61 0.57
C VAL A 88 4.70 5.64 1.47
N ASP A 89 4.44 6.01 2.73
CA ASP A 89 3.69 5.17 3.68
C ASP A 89 2.23 4.96 3.28
N PHE A 90 1.71 5.80 2.37
CA PHE A 90 0.33 5.76 1.87
C PHE A 90 0.23 5.38 0.39
N THR A 91 1.25 4.69 -0.15
CA THR A 91 1.28 4.21 -1.55
C THR A 91 0.05 3.40 -1.94
N VAL A 92 -0.51 2.67 -1.01
CA VAL A 92 -1.73 1.87 -1.24
C VAL A 92 -2.97 2.75 -1.49
N GLU A 93 -3.06 3.91 -0.85
CA GLU A 93 -4.10 4.90 -1.17
C GLU A 93 -3.95 5.39 -2.60
N VAL A 94 -2.71 5.55 -3.08
CA VAL A 94 -2.41 5.92 -4.47
C VAL A 94 -2.82 4.80 -5.42
N GLU A 95 -2.45 3.55 -5.15
CA GLU A 95 -2.82 2.39 -5.97
C GLU A 95 -4.33 2.20 -6.08
N ARG A 96 -5.05 2.29 -4.95
CA ARG A 96 -6.51 2.24 -4.92
C ARG A 96 -7.14 3.32 -5.79
N SER A 97 -6.58 4.52 -5.74
CA SER A 97 -7.05 5.64 -6.53
C SER A 97 -6.77 5.43 -8.02
N LEU A 98 -5.53 5.08 -8.37
CA LEU A 98 -5.13 4.85 -9.77
C LEU A 98 -5.96 3.78 -10.47
N ARG A 99 -6.38 2.74 -9.74
CA ARG A 99 -7.20 1.64 -10.29
C ARG A 99 -8.57 2.11 -10.79
N VAL A 100 -9.11 3.18 -10.24
CA VAL A 100 -10.46 3.67 -10.55
C VAL A 100 -10.48 4.96 -11.37
N LEU A 101 -9.29 5.48 -11.71
CA LEU A 101 -9.13 6.68 -12.52
C LEU A 101 -9.07 6.35 -14.01
N ASP A 102 -9.56 7.28 -14.82
CA ASP A 102 -9.43 7.22 -16.28
C ASP A 102 -8.20 8.01 -16.75
N GLY A 103 -7.76 9.02 -15.97
CA GLY A 103 -6.58 9.83 -16.26
C GLY A 103 -6.01 10.48 -15.01
N ALA A 104 -4.84 11.12 -15.12
CA ALA A 104 -4.19 11.79 -14.01
C ALA A 104 -3.50 13.10 -14.38
N VAL A 105 -3.33 13.95 -13.39
CA VAL A 105 -2.48 15.16 -13.45
C VAL A 105 -1.27 14.94 -12.56
N ALA A 106 -0.07 14.89 -13.13
CA ALA A 106 1.18 14.81 -12.40
C ALA A 106 1.73 16.22 -12.14
N VAL A 107 1.81 16.62 -10.89
CA VAL A 107 2.29 17.94 -10.48
C VAL A 107 3.75 17.84 -10.05
N PHE A 108 4.63 18.59 -10.71
CA PHE A 108 6.06 18.68 -10.39
C PHE A 108 6.41 20.07 -9.85
N ASP A 109 7.39 20.12 -8.97
CA ASP A 109 7.98 21.39 -8.51
C ASP A 109 9.00 21.86 -9.55
N ALA A 110 8.87 23.10 -10.04
CA ALA A 110 9.81 23.67 -11.02
C ALA A 110 11.25 23.80 -10.49
N VAL A 111 11.43 23.83 -9.15
CA VAL A 111 12.75 23.90 -8.50
C VAL A 111 13.34 22.52 -8.27
N GLU A 112 12.56 21.57 -7.74
CA GLU A 112 13.04 20.23 -7.39
C GLU A 112 13.00 19.26 -8.60
N GLY A 113 12.04 19.45 -9.49
CA GLY A 113 11.83 18.59 -10.66
C GLY A 113 11.20 17.26 -10.31
N VAL A 114 11.74 16.18 -10.88
CA VAL A 114 11.28 14.80 -10.61
C VAL A 114 12.00 14.25 -9.39
N GLU A 115 11.24 13.94 -8.35
CA GLU A 115 11.72 13.34 -7.12
C GLU A 115 11.43 11.83 -7.05
N PRO A 116 12.08 11.08 -6.14
CA PRO A 116 11.89 9.63 -6.00
C PRO A 116 10.44 9.21 -5.77
N GLN A 117 9.68 10.03 -5.04
CA GLN A 117 8.25 9.79 -4.83
C GLN A 117 7.46 9.96 -6.13
N SER A 118 7.83 10.93 -6.97
CA SER A 118 7.25 11.10 -8.30
C SER A 118 7.51 9.87 -9.17
N GLU A 119 8.74 9.32 -9.14
CA GLU A 119 9.09 8.09 -9.87
C GLU A 119 8.26 6.88 -9.41
N SER A 120 8.02 6.76 -8.10
CA SER A 120 7.23 5.66 -7.55
C SER A 120 5.77 5.72 -8.00
N VAL A 121 5.13 6.89 -7.87
CA VAL A 121 3.73 7.10 -8.29
C VAL A 121 3.58 6.99 -9.80
N TRP A 122 4.58 7.46 -10.56
CA TRP A 122 4.60 7.33 -12.01
C TRP A 122 4.61 5.87 -12.47
N ARG A 123 5.48 5.03 -11.88
CA ARG A 123 5.52 3.59 -12.17
C ARG A 123 4.21 2.87 -11.86
N GLN A 124 3.53 3.28 -10.78
CA GLN A 124 2.20 2.76 -10.46
C GLN A 124 1.17 3.14 -11.52
N ALA A 125 1.20 4.40 -11.99
CA ALA A 125 0.33 4.85 -13.07
C ALA A 125 0.62 4.12 -14.39
N ASP A 126 1.88 3.79 -14.70
CA ASP A 126 2.27 2.96 -15.84
C ASP A 126 1.72 1.53 -15.71
N HIS A 127 1.81 0.95 -14.50
CA HIS A 127 1.28 -0.39 -14.24
C HIS A 127 -0.22 -0.50 -14.53
N TYR A 128 -0.99 0.54 -14.21
CA TYR A 128 -2.43 0.60 -14.48
C TYR A 128 -2.78 1.22 -15.84
N GLY A 129 -1.80 1.60 -16.64
CA GLY A 129 -2.01 2.20 -17.96
C GLY A 129 -2.79 3.53 -17.92
N VAL A 130 -2.63 4.32 -16.86
CA VAL A 130 -3.36 5.59 -16.67
C VAL A 130 -2.72 6.71 -17.49
N PRO A 131 -3.40 7.24 -18.52
CA PRO A 131 -2.95 8.42 -19.26
C PRO A 131 -2.84 9.65 -18.37
N ARG A 132 -1.87 10.52 -18.66
CA ARG A 132 -1.62 11.66 -17.77
C ARG A 132 -1.15 12.90 -18.52
N ILE A 133 -1.35 14.06 -17.86
CA ILE A 133 -0.74 15.33 -18.21
C ILE A 133 0.17 15.77 -17.08
N CYS A 134 1.21 16.55 -17.39
CA CYS A 134 2.14 17.11 -16.41
C CYS A 134 1.87 18.59 -16.18
N PHE A 135 1.93 19.02 -14.92
CA PHE A 135 1.84 20.42 -14.54
C PHE A 135 3.09 20.82 -13.74
N VAL A 136 4.00 21.57 -14.36
CA VAL A 136 5.19 22.12 -13.71
C VAL A 136 4.77 23.35 -12.92
N ASN A 137 4.63 23.16 -11.61
CA ASN A 137 4.12 24.13 -10.65
C ASN A 137 5.26 24.93 -10.01
N LYS A 138 4.90 26.02 -9.33
CA LYS A 138 5.82 26.91 -8.60
C LYS A 138 6.82 27.63 -9.47
N MET A 139 6.43 28.01 -10.68
CA MET A 139 7.26 28.83 -11.60
C MET A 139 7.63 30.20 -11.01
N ASP A 140 7.00 30.61 -9.94
CA ASP A 140 7.25 31.85 -9.19
C ASP A 140 8.37 31.73 -8.15
N ARG A 141 8.91 30.54 -7.90
CA ARG A 141 9.98 30.31 -6.93
C ARG A 141 11.36 30.58 -7.51
N VAL A 142 12.28 31.03 -6.65
CA VAL A 142 13.70 31.20 -6.99
C VAL A 142 14.31 29.84 -7.36
N GLY A 143 14.97 29.77 -8.50
CA GLY A 143 15.54 28.54 -9.03
C GLY A 143 14.56 27.70 -9.85
N ALA A 144 13.36 28.21 -10.16
CA ALA A 144 12.41 27.53 -11.02
C ALA A 144 12.91 27.43 -12.46
N GLU A 145 12.96 26.21 -13.01
CA GLU A 145 13.48 25.93 -14.35
C GLU A 145 12.62 24.88 -15.08
N PHE A 146 11.82 25.35 -16.04
CA PHE A 146 10.87 24.51 -16.78
C PHE A 146 11.56 23.46 -17.65
N HIS A 147 12.59 23.86 -18.42
CA HIS A 147 13.26 22.95 -19.36
C HIS A 147 13.95 21.79 -18.67
N ARG A 148 14.63 22.07 -17.55
CA ARG A 148 15.23 21.04 -16.70
C ARG A 148 14.18 20.03 -16.21
N CYS A 149 12.99 20.51 -15.83
CA CYS A 149 11.90 19.64 -15.42
C CYS A 149 11.45 18.70 -16.55
N VAL A 150 11.34 19.23 -17.78
CA VAL A 150 11.00 18.45 -18.98
C VAL A 150 12.08 17.40 -19.28
N GLU A 151 13.35 17.75 -19.19
CA GLU A 151 14.49 16.83 -19.35
C GLU A 151 14.46 15.72 -18.28
N MET A 152 14.20 16.07 -17.01
CA MET A 152 14.09 15.07 -15.95
C MET A 152 12.91 14.10 -16.15
N ILE A 153 11.81 14.52 -16.77
CA ILE A 153 10.69 13.64 -17.13
C ILE A 153 11.17 12.59 -18.15
N VAL A 154 12.00 12.96 -19.12
CA VAL A 154 12.63 12.00 -20.06
C VAL A 154 13.58 11.07 -19.32
N ASP A 155 14.56 11.63 -18.61
CA ASP A 155 15.70 10.89 -18.07
C ASP A 155 15.31 9.94 -16.93
N ARG A 156 14.39 10.36 -16.05
CA ARG A 156 14.04 9.61 -14.85
C ARG A 156 12.76 8.80 -14.97
N LEU A 157 11.80 9.28 -15.78
CA LEU A 157 10.51 8.63 -15.93
C LEU A 157 10.40 7.81 -17.21
N GLY A 158 11.33 8.02 -18.17
CA GLY A 158 11.31 7.37 -19.49
C GLY A 158 10.10 7.72 -20.33
N ALA A 159 9.48 8.87 -20.05
CA ALA A 159 8.30 9.35 -20.76
C ALA A 159 8.66 10.19 -21.98
N THR A 160 7.69 10.40 -22.88
CA THR A 160 7.78 11.32 -24.00
C THR A 160 7.00 12.60 -23.69
N PRO A 161 7.62 13.61 -23.05
CA PRO A 161 6.93 14.86 -22.72
C PRO A 161 6.67 15.68 -23.98
N LEU A 162 5.45 16.18 -24.12
CA LEU A 162 5.05 17.12 -25.13
C LEU A 162 4.78 18.48 -24.48
N ALA A 163 5.75 19.39 -24.51
CA ALA A 163 5.55 20.74 -24.00
C ALA A 163 4.52 21.48 -24.86
N ILE A 164 3.33 21.73 -24.33
CA ILE A 164 2.25 22.47 -25.00
C ILE A 164 2.21 23.93 -24.56
N GLN A 165 2.99 24.28 -23.54
CA GLN A 165 3.15 25.63 -23.02
C GLN A 165 4.61 25.91 -22.66
N LEU A 166 5.00 27.19 -22.72
CA LEU A 166 6.23 27.68 -22.14
C LEU A 166 5.93 28.75 -21.09
N PRO A 167 6.78 28.89 -20.05
CA PRO A 167 6.62 29.97 -19.09
C PRO A 167 6.93 31.33 -19.71
N TRP A 168 6.10 32.32 -19.40
CA TRP A 168 6.39 33.73 -19.73
C TRP A 168 7.00 34.41 -18.51
N GLY A 169 8.32 34.45 -18.46
CA GLY A 169 9.10 34.84 -17.30
C GLY A 169 9.26 33.68 -16.27
N VAL A 170 10.14 33.87 -15.32
CA VAL A 170 10.43 32.93 -14.25
C VAL A 170 10.56 33.64 -12.91
N GLU A 171 10.43 32.93 -11.81
CA GLU A 171 10.57 33.47 -10.46
C GLU A 171 9.62 34.68 -10.20
N SER A 172 10.14 35.79 -9.70
CA SER A 172 9.35 37.01 -9.48
C SER A 172 8.76 37.62 -10.76
N ASP A 173 9.37 37.34 -11.90
CA ASP A 173 8.96 37.84 -13.22
C ASP A 173 8.00 36.90 -13.96
N PHE A 174 7.56 35.80 -13.35
CA PHE A 174 6.57 34.90 -13.91
C PHE A 174 5.23 35.61 -14.09
N LYS A 175 4.90 35.99 -15.32
CA LYS A 175 3.71 36.77 -15.70
C LYS A 175 2.57 35.90 -16.22
N GLY A 176 2.89 34.82 -16.91
CA GLY A 176 1.92 33.99 -17.57
C GLY A 176 2.55 32.82 -18.32
N VAL A 177 1.85 32.31 -19.32
CA VAL A 177 2.30 31.19 -20.14
C VAL A 177 2.13 31.51 -21.63
N ILE A 178 2.94 30.86 -22.46
CA ILE A 178 2.85 30.92 -23.93
C ILE A 178 2.24 29.60 -24.39
N ASP A 179 1.08 29.67 -25.03
CA ASP A 179 0.38 28.52 -25.62
C ASP A 179 1.00 28.21 -26.97
N LEU A 180 1.66 27.08 -27.12
CA LEU A 180 2.34 26.64 -28.34
C LEU A 180 1.37 26.08 -29.39
N ILE A 181 0.16 25.70 -29.04
CA ILE A 181 -0.84 25.19 -29.96
C ILE A 181 -1.50 26.35 -30.69
N ARG A 182 -1.90 27.40 -29.98
CA ARG A 182 -2.55 28.59 -30.52
C ARG A 182 -1.56 29.69 -30.94
N MET A 183 -0.30 29.56 -30.55
CA MET A 183 0.75 30.56 -30.68
C MET A 183 0.29 31.93 -30.14
N ARG A 184 -0.15 31.94 -28.89
CA ARG A 184 -0.62 33.10 -28.14
C ARG A 184 -0.01 33.13 -26.74
N ALA A 185 0.06 34.29 -26.14
CA ALA A 185 0.48 34.46 -24.76
C ALA A 185 -0.72 34.73 -23.86
N LEU A 186 -0.74 34.05 -22.68
CA LEU A 186 -1.77 34.21 -21.66
C LEU A 186 -1.15 34.99 -20.49
N LEU A 187 -1.67 36.20 -20.24
CA LEU A 187 -1.16 37.10 -19.21
C LEU A 187 -2.14 37.24 -18.05
N TRP A 188 -1.73 36.84 -16.86
CA TRP A 188 -2.52 37.09 -15.64
C TRP A 188 -2.23 38.49 -15.07
N GLN A 189 -3.29 39.22 -14.77
CA GLN A 189 -3.17 40.53 -14.13
C GLN A 189 -2.59 40.39 -12.71
N THR A 190 -1.76 41.35 -12.32
CA THR A 190 -1.02 41.31 -11.04
C THR A 190 -1.94 41.50 -9.83
N GLU A 191 -3.11 42.14 -10.02
CA GLU A 191 -4.10 42.40 -9.00
C GLU A 191 -5.35 41.55 -9.24
N GLY A 192 -5.69 40.65 -8.29
CA GLY A 192 -6.90 39.84 -8.35
C GLY A 192 -6.71 38.39 -7.88
N LYS A 193 -7.80 37.61 -7.93
CA LYS A 193 -7.81 36.21 -7.58
C LYS A 193 -7.38 35.27 -8.73
N GLY A 194 -6.78 35.82 -9.80
CA GLY A 194 -6.34 35.07 -10.99
C GLY A 194 -7.52 34.48 -11.81
N ASP A 195 -8.73 34.99 -11.63
CA ASP A 195 -9.94 34.54 -12.30
C ASP A 195 -10.02 34.94 -13.77
N LYS A 196 -9.22 35.91 -14.18
CA LYS A 196 -9.13 36.39 -15.57
C LYS A 196 -7.70 36.49 -16.03
N TYR A 197 -7.47 36.18 -17.28
CA TYR A 197 -6.24 36.41 -18.00
C TYR A 197 -6.55 37.03 -19.35
N ASP A 198 -5.59 37.81 -19.86
CA ASP A 198 -5.68 38.42 -21.15
C ASP A 198 -4.95 37.54 -22.19
N VAL A 199 -5.54 37.35 -23.35
CA VAL A 199 -4.94 36.64 -24.48
C VAL A 199 -4.26 37.70 -25.38
N THR A 200 -2.95 37.61 -25.51
CA THR A 200 -2.13 38.57 -26.26
C THR A 200 -1.27 37.88 -27.31
N ASP A 201 -0.65 38.66 -28.19
CA ASP A 201 0.40 38.14 -29.07
C ASP A 201 1.64 37.79 -28.22
N ILE A 202 2.43 36.82 -28.72
CA ILE A 202 3.67 36.42 -28.05
C ILE A 202 4.66 37.60 -28.14
N PRO A 203 5.27 37.98 -26.99
CA PRO A 203 6.29 39.03 -26.98
C PRO A 203 7.46 38.72 -27.93
N ALA A 204 8.02 39.74 -28.57
CA ALA A 204 9.05 39.59 -29.59
C ALA A 204 10.31 38.85 -29.09
N ASP A 205 10.66 39.00 -27.81
CA ASP A 205 11.78 38.35 -27.12
C ASP A 205 11.55 36.88 -26.84
N HIS A 206 10.30 36.41 -26.87
CA HIS A 206 9.92 35.01 -26.67
C HIS A 206 9.48 34.29 -27.95
N LEU A 207 9.30 35.04 -29.06
CA LEU A 207 8.70 34.48 -30.28
C LEU A 207 9.60 33.44 -30.97
N GLU A 208 10.91 33.62 -30.95
CA GLU A 208 11.85 32.66 -31.54
C GLU A 208 11.85 31.34 -30.78
N ALA A 209 11.95 31.39 -29.46
CA ALA A 209 11.85 30.22 -28.61
C ALA A 209 10.49 29.50 -28.76
N ALA A 210 9.39 30.27 -28.85
CA ALA A 210 8.07 29.68 -29.02
C ALA A 210 7.94 28.94 -30.37
N ARG A 211 8.55 29.44 -31.42
CA ARG A 211 8.59 28.78 -32.76
C ARG A 211 9.41 27.49 -32.68
N GLU A 212 10.61 27.55 -32.12
CA GLU A 212 11.46 26.36 -31.95
C GLU A 212 10.73 25.25 -31.16
N TRP A 213 10.07 25.58 -30.05
CA TRP A 213 9.33 24.60 -29.27
C TRP A 213 8.05 24.13 -29.95
N ARG A 214 7.41 24.96 -30.79
CA ARG A 214 6.30 24.52 -31.63
C ARG A 214 6.78 23.53 -32.69
N ASP A 215 7.92 23.75 -33.31
CA ASP A 215 8.48 22.83 -34.31
C ASP A 215 8.77 21.46 -33.63
N ARG A 216 9.36 21.46 -32.43
CA ARG A 216 9.56 20.23 -31.63
C ARG A 216 8.23 19.57 -31.27
N LEU A 217 7.20 20.34 -30.91
CA LEU A 217 5.86 19.81 -30.66
C LEU A 217 5.30 19.11 -31.89
N LEU A 218 5.38 19.72 -33.07
CA LEU A 218 4.91 19.14 -34.32
C LEU A 218 5.69 17.89 -34.71
N GLU A 219 7.00 17.88 -34.53
CA GLU A 219 7.85 16.72 -34.75
C GLU A 219 7.46 15.57 -33.82
N THR A 220 7.39 15.82 -32.52
CA THR A 220 7.03 14.78 -31.48
C THR A 220 5.65 14.22 -31.75
N ILE A 221 4.64 15.04 -32.07
CA ILE A 221 3.30 14.53 -32.33
C ILE A 221 3.23 13.75 -33.64
N SER A 222 3.98 14.15 -34.64
CA SER A 222 4.04 13.43 -35.92
C SER A 222 4.68 12.06 -35.83
N GLU A 223 5.63 11.87 -34.92
CA GLU A 223 6.19 10.54 -34.60
C GLU A 223 5.20 9.61 -33.90
N ASN A 224 4.13 10.13 -33.28
CA ASN A 224 3.20 9.41 -32.45
C ASN A 224 1.75 9.39 -32.95
N ASP A 225 1.46 10.00 -34.12
CA ASP A 225 0.11 10.05 -34.71
C ASP A 225 0.21 10.02 -36.24
N GLU A 226 -0.45 9.04 -36.88
CA GLU A 226 -0.37 8.79 -38.32
C GLU A 226 -0.87 9.98 -39.14
N GLU A 227 -1.95 10.64 -38.74
CA GLU A 227 -2.52 11.79 -39.42
C GLU A 227 -1.54 12.98 -39.39
N MET A 228 -0.89 13.20 -38.24
CA MET A 228 0.12 14.27 -38.12
C MET A 228 1.40 13.97 -38.91
N MET A 229 1.78 12.72 -39.03
CA MET A 229 2.91 12.32 -39.88
C MET A 229 2.66 12.69 -41.34
N GLU A 230 1.43 12.51 -41.86
CA GLU A 230 1.09 12.91 -43.22
C GLU A 230 1.26 14.44 -43.41
N PHE A 231 0.72 15.27 -42.50
CA PHE A 231 0.88 16.72 -42.55
C PHE A 231 2.35 17.16 -42.52
N TYR A 232 3.15 16.49 -41.66
CA TYR A 232 4.59 16.79 -41.53
C TYR A 232 5.35 16.46 -42.82
N LEU A 233 5.06 15.32 -43.47
CA LEU A 233 5.69 14.91 -44.74
C LEU A 233 5.27 15.81 -45.94
N GLU A 234 4.02 16.27 -45.92
CA GLU A 234 3.51 17.18 -46.97
C GLU A 234 3.96 18.63 -46.78
N GLY A 235 4.52 18.95 -45.59
CA GLY A 235 4.91 20.32 -45.23
C GLY A 235 3.72 21.27 -45.07
N THR A 236 2.55 20.73 -44.73
CA THR A 236 1.32 21.48 -44.45
C THR A 236 1.13 21.65 -42.95
N GLU A 237 0.70 22.83 -42.50
CA GLU A 237 0.41 23.06 -41.09
C GLU A 237 -0.97 22.49 -40.75
N PRO A 238 -1.09 21.64 -39.65
CA PRO A 238 -2.37 21.17 -39.16
C PRO A 238 -3.16 22.32 -38.50
N THR A 239 -4.47 22.22 -38.53
CA THR A 239 -5.35 23.15 -37.80
C THR A 239 -5.27 22.92 -36.31
N GLU A 240 -5.70 23.90 -35.50
CA GLU A 240 -5.79 23.75 -34.05
C GLU A 240 -6.64 22.51 -33.64
N GLU A 241 -7.77 22.30 -34.30
CA GLU A 241 -8.68 21.17 -34.03
C GLU A 241 -8.01 19.82 -34.28
N GLN A 242 -7.24 19.71 -35.36
CA GLN A 242 -6.47 18.50 -35.69
C GLN A 242 -5.36 18.25 -34.69
N LEU A 243 -4.64 19.28 -34.23
CA LEU A 243 -3.64 19.19 -33.19
C LEU A 243 -4.26 18.73 -31.86
N PHE A 244 -5.39 19.31 -31.43
CA PHE A 244 -6.09 18.87 -30.22
C PHE A 244 -6.49 17.41 -30.30
N ALA A 245 -7.05 16.97 -31.43
CA ALA A 245 -7.47 15.60 -31.66
C ALA A 245 -6.27 14.62 -31.62
N ALA A 246 -5.16 14.96 -32.27
CA ALA A 246 -3.95 14.16 -32.32
C ALA A 246 -3.28 14.05 -30.92
N ILE A 247 -3.12 15.17 -30.22
CA ILE A 247 -2.57 15.19 -28.86
C ILE A 247 -3.44 14.32 -27.93
N ARG A 248 -4.78 14.42 -28.03
CA ARG A 248 -5.68 13.58 -27.26
C ARG A 248 -5.49 12.10 -27.56
N ARG A 249 -5.48 11.70 -28.85
CA ARG A 249 -5.27 10.29 -29.25
C ARG A 249 -3.96 9.74 -28.70
N ALA A 250 -2.86 10.46 -28.91
CA ALA A 250 -1.54 10.04 -28.47
C ALA A 250 -1.40 10.02 -26.92
N THR A 251 -2.08 10.94 -26.21
CA THR A 251 -2.13 10.95 -24.74
C THR A 251 -2.91 9.74 -24.20
N ILE A 252 -4.08 9.45 -24.77
CA ILE A 252 -4.91 8.30 -24.36
C ILE A 252 -4.18 6.98 -24.65
N ALA A 253 -3.45 6.92 -25.76
CA ALA A 253 -2.62 5.75 -26.09
C ALA A 253 -1.38 5.59 -25.18
N GLY A 254 -1.05 6.59 -24.37
CA GLY A 254 0.13 6.60 -23.50
C GLY A 254 1.45 6.87 -24.22
N ASN A 255 1.41 7.28 -25.49
CA ASN A 255 2.60 7.53 -26.29
C ASN A 255 3.29 8.84 -25.94
N ILE A 256 2.52 9.86 -25.56
CA ILE A 256 3.00 11.18 -25.17
C ILE A 256 2.38 11.63 -23.85
N THR A 257 3.04 12.59 -23.21
CA THR A 257 2.53 13.23 -22.00
C THR A 257 2.56 14.75 -22.17
N PRO A 258 1.41 15.44 -22.34
CA PRO A 258 1.37 16.89 -22.42
C PRO A 258 1.91 17.56 -21.17
N VAL A 259 2.77 18.57 -21.33
CA VAL A 259 3.39 19.31 -20.22
C VAL A 259 2.96 20.77 -20.26
N LEU A 260 2.40 21.22 -19.13
CA LEU A 260 1.97 22.59 -18.87
C LEU A 260 2.82 23.18 -17.74
N CYS A 261 2.73 24.50 -17.55
CA CYS A 261 3.41 25.17 -16.46
C CYS A 261 2.54 26.24 -15.81
N GLY A 262 2.89 26.57 -14.55
CA GLY A 262 2.16 27.59 -13.81
C GLY A 262 2.65 27.79 -12.37
N SER A 263 1.87 28.55 -11.62
CA SER A 263 2.00 28.70 -10.18
C SER A 263 0.61 28.67 -9.55
N ALA A 264 0.25 27.56 -8.95
CA ALA A 264 -1.02 27.41 -8.25
C ALA A 264 -1.13 28.42 -7.09
N PHE A 265 -0.05 28.66 -6.37
CA PHE A 265 -0.01 29.65 -5.29
C PHE A 265 -0.29 31.08 -5.77
N LYS A 266 0.24 31.47 -6.93
CA LYS A 266 0.01 32.77 -7.55
C LYS A 266 -1.23 32.82 -8.43
N ASN A 267 -2.02 31.74 -8.45
CA ASN A 267 -3.25 31.62 -9.24
C ASN A 267 -3.05 31.77 -10.76
N LYS A 268 -1.94 31.29 -11.31
CA LYS A 268 -1.57 31.38 -12.73
C LYS A 268 -1.41 29.99 -13.35
N GLY A 269 -2.00 29.76 -14.52
CA GLY A 269 -1.86 28.53 -15.29
C GLY A 269 -2.86 27.42 -14.94
N VAL A 270 -3.72 27.57 -13.92
CA VAL A 270 -4.65 26.52 -13.48
C VAL A 270 -5.83 26.36 -14.45
N GLN A 271 -6.37 27.44 -15.00
CA GLN A 271 -7.47 27.36 -15.98
C GLN A 271 -7.04 26.64 -17.28
N PRO A 272 -5.88 26.94 -17.90
CA PRO A 272 -5.37 26.14 -19.01
C PRO A 272 -5.14 24.67 -18.66
N MET A 273 -4.76 24.35 -17.43
CA MET A 273 -4.65 22.97 -16.96
C MET A 273 -6.04 22.31 -16.90
N LEU A 274 -7.09 23.01 -16.43
CA LEU A 274 -8.47 22.52 -16.48
C LEU A 274 -8.96 22.29 -17.90
N ASP A 275 -8.59 23.18 -18.84
CA ASP A 275 -8.86 22.99 -20.27
C ASP A 275 -8.16 21.73 -20.79
N ALA A 276 -6.89 21.53 -20.46
CA ALA A 276 -6.11 20.35 -20.85
C ALA A 276 -6.68 19.03 -20.28
N ILE A 277 -7.23 19.03 -19.06
CA ILE A 277 -7.94 17.88 -18.48
C ILE A 277 -9.14 17.50 -19.37
N VAL A 278 -9.92 18.48 -19.80
CA VAL A 278 -11.08 18.25 -20.66
C VAL A 278 -10.67 17.82 -22.06
N ASP A 279 -9.66 18.48 -22.63
CA ASP A 279 -9.26 18.30 -24.02
C ASP A 279 -8.44 17.03 -24.26
N TYR A 280 -7.57 16.60 -23.32
CA TYR A 280 -6.60 15.52 -23.56
C TYR A 280 -6.83 14.25 -22.73
N LEU A 281 -7.39 14.34 -21.53
CA LEU A 281 -7.62 13.15 -20.72
C LEU A 281 -8.87 12.37 -21.15
N PRO A 282 -8.87 11.04 -21.03
CA PRO A 282 -9.97 10.20 -21.46
C PRO A 282 -11.24 10.39 -20.61
N SER A 283 -12.35 10.08 -21.23
CA SER A 283 -13.63 9.82 -20.58
C SER A 283 -13.82 8.31 -20.34
N PRO A 284 -14.79 7.88 -19.56
CA PRO A 284 -15.08 6.46 -19.34
C PRO A 284 -15.33 5.64 -20.61
N VAL A 285 -15.76 6.29 -21.72
CA VAL A 285 -15.99 5.61 -23.00
C VAL A 285 -14.74 5.53 -23.87
N ASP A 286 -13.70 6.26 -23.55
CA ASP A 286 -12.42 6.22 -24.28
C ASP A 286 -11.47 5.14 -23.73
N VAL A 287 -11.72 4.65 -22.49
CA VAL A 287 -10.87 3.62 -21.86
C VAL A 287 -11.36 2.22 -22.27
N PRO A 288 -10.45 1.23 -22.33
CA PRO A 288 -10.83 -0.15 -22.63
C PRO A 288 -11.87 -0.70 -21.64
N ALA A 289 -12.65 -1.68 -22.10
CA ALA A 289 -13.57 -2.41 -21.23
C ALA A 289 -12.81 -3.03 -20.06
N ILE A 290 -13.40 -2.95 -18.86
CA ILE A 290 -12.81 -3.59 -17.70
C ILE A 290 -12.97 -5.10 -17.81
N LYS A 291 -11.88 -5.81 -17.52
CA LYS A 291 -11.87 -7.27 -17.48
C LYS A 291 -12.16 -7.79 -16.08
N GLY A 292 -12.84 -8.89 -16.03
CA GLY A 292 -13.09 -9.66 -14.83
C GLY A 292 -13.22 -11.14 -15.21
N HIS A 293 -13.56 -11.97 -14.25
CA HIS A 293 -13.77 -13.40 -14.47
C HIS A 293 -15.02 -13.89 -13.75
N ALA A 294 -15.52 -15.06 -14.16
CA ALA A 294 -16.63 -15.71 -13.48
C ALA A 294 -16.22 -16.19 -12.07
N ALA A 295 -17.15 -16.16 -11.12
CA ALA A 295 -16.89 -16.68 -9.78
C ALA A 295 -16.53 -18.18 -9.83
N GLY A 296 -15.31 -18.53 -9.40
CA GLY A 296 -14.80 -19.90 -9.36
C GLY A 296 -14.15 -20.38 -10.65
N ASN A 297 -14.00 -19.54 -11.67
CA ASN A 297 -13.28 -19.84 -12.91
C ASN A 297 -12.52 -18.60 -13.41
N GLU A 298 -11.24 -18.53 -13.11
CA GLU A 298 -10.37 -17.40 -13.49
C GLU A 298 -10.06 -17.36 -14.99
N ASP A 299 -10.19 -18.48 -15.71
CA ASP A 299 -9.96 -18.57 -17.15
C ASP A 299 -11.15 -18.02 -17.97
N ASP A 300 -12.33 -17.85 -17.36
CA ASP A 300 -13.53 -17.33 -18.03
C ASP A 300 -13.57 -15.80 -17.94
N VAL A 301 -12.91 -15.16 -18.90
CA VAL A 301 -12.79 -13.69 -18.95
C VAL A 301 -14.10 -13.05 -19.37
N ILE A 302 -14.61 -12.15 -18.55
CA ILE A 302 -15.82 -11.36 -18.79
C ILE A 302 -15.41 -9.90 -18.94
N GLU A 303 -15.79 -9.28 -20.05
CA GLU A 303 -15.58 -7.83 -20.27
C GLU A 303 -16.85 -7.05 -19.91
N ARG A 304 -16.66 -5.86 -19.34
CA ARG A 304 -17.73 -4.89 -19.02
C ARG A 304 -17.38 -3.53 -19.60
N HIS A 305 -18.30 -2.97 -20.38
CA HIS A 305 -18.14 -1.66 -21.00
C HIS A 305 -18.84 -0.57 -20.16
N ALA A 306 -18.42 0.67 -20.34
CA ALA A 306 -19.07 1.82 -19.71
C ALA A 306 -20.41 2.12 -20.39
N ASP A 307 -21.36 1.17 -20.33
CA ASP A 307 -22.72 1.26 -20.86
C ASP A 307 -23.74 1.08 -19.71
N PRO A 308 -24.63 2.05 -19.48
CA PRO A 308 -25.71 1.94 -18.47
C PRO A 308 -26.71 0.78 -18.71
N ASN A 309 -26.75 0.21 -19.92
CA ASN A 309 -27.65 -0.90 -20.26
C ASN A 309 -27.03 -2.28 -20.02
N GLU A 310 -25.74 -2.37 -19.79
CA GLU A 310 -25.09 -3.62 -19.41
C GLU A 310 -25.46 -4.05 -17.98
N PRO A 311 -25.23 -5.31 -17.59
CA PRO A 311 -25.38 -5.74 -16.21
C PRO A 311 -24.51 -4.89 -15.27
N PHE A 312 -25.05 -4.53 -14.11
CA PHE A 312 -24.33 -3.72 -13.13
C PHE A 312 -23.04 -4.39 -12.67
N SER A 313 -21.96 -3.63 -12.66
CA SER A 313 -20.72 -3.97 -11.97
C SER A 313 -20.01 -2.73 -11.44
N ALA A 314 -19.46 -2.84 -10.24
CA ALA A 314 -18.73 -1.77 -9.57
C ALA A 314 -17.64 -2.32 -8.65
N LEU A 315 -16.61 -1.52 -8.44
CA LEU A 315 -15.51 -1.80 -7.50
C LEU A 315 -15.64 -0.91 -6.26
N ALA A 316 -15.64 -1.52 -5.09
CA ALA A 316 -15.55 -0.83 -3.82
C ALA A 316 -14.07 -0.48 -3.55
N PHE A 317 -13.66 0.74 -3.86
CA PHE A 317 -12.24 1.11 -3.79
C PHE A 317 -11.84 1.81 -2.50
N LYS A 318 -12.82 2.32 -1.74
CA LYS A 318 -12.55 2.97 -0.45
C LYS A 318 -13.74 2.81 0.50
N ILE A 319 -13.41 2.57 1.77
CA ILE A 319 -14.38 2.57 2.87
C ILE A 319 -13.97 3.67 3.84
N MET A 320 -14.94 4.36 4.37
CA MET A 320 -14.75 5.42 5.36
C MET A 320 -15.82 5.31 6.45
N ALA A 321 -15.41 5.38 7.71
CA ALA A 321 -16.33 5.53 8.81
C ALA A 321 -16.73 7.00 8.99
N ASP A 322 -17.98 7.30 8.75
CA ASP A 322 -18.53 8.64 9.01
C ASP A 322 -19.21 8.66 10.40
N GLN A 323 -18.95 9.71 11.17
CA GLN A 323 -19.46 9.82 12.55
C GLN A 323 -20.99 9.86 12.63
N HIS A 324 -21.67 10.30 11.57
CA HIS A 324 -23.12 10.48 11.53
C HIS A 324 -23.83 9.42 10.69
N LEU A 325 -23.21 8.96 9.61
CA LEU A 325 -23.81 8.05 8.63
C LEU A 325 -23.34 6.59 8.81
N GLY A 326 -22.30 6.36 9.63
CA GLY A 326 -21.70 5.05 9.80
C GLY A 326 -20.79 4.70 8.62
N LYS A 327 -20.86 3.47 8.12
CA LYS A 327 -20.02 2.98 7.03
C LYS A 327 -20.44 3.56 5.69
N LEU A 328 -19.55 4.28 5.03
CA LEU A 328 -19.69 4.85 3.70
C LEU A 328 -18.72 4.13 2.76
N THR A 329 -19.23 3.53 1.69
CA THR A 329 -18.44 2.78 0.71
C THR A 329 -18.39 3.55 -0.60
N TYR A 330 -17.21 3.89 -1.08
CA TYR A 330 -17.01 4.54 -2.37
C TYR A 330 -16.91 3.48 -3.46
N LEU A 331 -17.73 3.68 -4.50
CA LEU A 331 -17.84 2.78 -5.64
C LEU A 331 -17.46 3.50 -6.94
N ARG A 332 -16.66 2.84 -7.76
CA ARG A 332 -16.56 3.13 -9.19
C ARG A 332 -17.50 2.20 -9.93
N VAL A 333 -18.52 2.76 -10.56
CA VAL A 333 -19.45 2.00 -11.41
C VAL A 333 -18.80 1.81 -12.77
N TYR A 334 -18.57 0.58 -13.20
CA TYR A 334 -17.96 0.27 -14.48
C TYR A 334 -18.99 -0.04 -15.55
N SER A 335 -20.08 -0.73 -15.22
CA SER A 335 -21.15 -1.05 -16.16
C SER A 335 -22.51 -0.97 -15.48
N GLY A 336 -23.55 -0.80 -16.28
CA GLY A 336 -24.93 -0.84 -15.82
C GLY A 336 -25.36 0.38 -15.01
N THR A 337 -26.45 0.20 -14.28
CA THR A 337 -27.07 1.22 -13.43
C THR A 337 -27.28 0.68 -12.03
N LEU A 338 -26.86 1.43 -11.02
CA LEU A 338 -27.11 1.17 -9.61
C LEU A 338 -28.25 2.03 -9.11
N GLU A 339 -29.29 1.43 -8.54
CA GLU A 339 -30.42 2.15 -7.97
C GLU A 339 -30.40 2.13 -6.43
N ALA A 340 -30.80 3.21 -5.81
CA ALA A 340 -30.99 3.26 -4.36
C ALA A 340 -32.08 2.24 -3.94
N GLY A 341 -31.77 1.46 -2.87
CA GLY A 341 -32.66 0.41 -2.39
C GLY A 341 -32.57 -0.93 -3.13
N SER A 342 -31.78 -1.03 -4.21
CA SER A 342 -31.56 -2.27 -4.96
C SER A 342 -30.72 -3.28 -4.18
N GLN A 343 -30.76 -4.54 -4.62
CA GLN A 343 -29.96 -5.63 -4.11
C GLN A 343 -28.81 -5.92 -5.07
N VAL A 344 -27.60 -5.99 -4.54
CA VAL A 344 -26.39 -6.33 -5.29
C VAL A 344 -25.72 -7.57 -4.72
N LEU A 345 -24.91 -8.24 -5.51
CA LEU A 345 -24.07 -9.37 -5.08
C LEU A 345 -22.64 -8.87 -4.82
N ASN A 346 -22.14 -9.10 -3.63
CA ASN A 346 -20.69 -9.07 -3.38
C ASN A 346 -20.10 -10.37 -3.94
N ALA A 347 -19.46 -10.29 -5.10
CA ALA A 347 -19.03 -11.46 -5.86
C ALA A 347 -17.88 -12.21 -5.17
N ILE A 348 -17.02 -11.52 -4.42
CA ILE A 348 -15.89 -12.11 -3.70
C ILE A 348 -16.38 -12.91 -2.49
N LYS A 349 -17.34 -12.35 -1.73
CA LYS A 349 -17.87 -12.98 -0.52
C LYS A 349 -19.09 -13.87 -0.75
N GLY A 350 -19.63 -13.86 -1.97
CA GLY A 350 -20.82 -14.62 -2.34
C GLY A 350 -22.10 -14.19 -1.60
N ARG A 351 -22.15 -12.95 -1.10
CA ARG A 351 -23.26 -12.45 -0.28
C ARG A 351 -24.03 -11.36 -0.98
N LYS A 352 -25.35 -11.40 -0.84
CA LYS A 352 -26.22 -10.33 -1.33
C LYS A 352 -26.35 -9.24 -0.28
N GLU A 353 -26.14 -8.00 -0.70
CA GLU A 353 -26.26 -6.81 0.13
C GLU A 353 -27.26 -5.81 -0.47
N ARG A 354 -27.79 -4.93 0.36
CA ARG A 354 -28.76 -3.91 -0.09
C ARG A 354 -28.12 -2.55 -0.07
N ILE A 355 -28.20 -1.84 -1.20
CA ILE A 355 -27.85 -0.43 -1.30
C ILE A 355 -28.88 0.38 -0.54
N GLY A 356 -28.44 1.18 0.41
CA GLY A 356 -29.30 2.13 1.11
C GLY A 356 -29.47 3.41 0.28
N LYS A 357 -28.66 4.41 0.57
CA LYS A 357 -28.64 5.69 -0.14
C LYS A 357 -27.37 5.80 -0.99
N ILE A 358 -27.49 6.54 -2.09
CA ILE A 358 -26.39 6.87 -3.00
C ILE A 358 -26.12 8.36 -2.89
N TYR A 359 -24.85 8.73 -2.75
CA TYR A 359 -24.41 10.12 -2.64
C TYR A 359 -23.37 10.46 -3.70
N GLN A 360 -23.55 11.61 -4.33
CA GLN A 360 -22.48 12.30 -5.03
C GLN A 360 -21.73 13.17 -4.05
N MET A 361 -20.40 13.08 -4.06
CA MET A 361 -19.57 13.83 -3.14
C MET A 361 -19.06 15.12 -3.79
N HIS A 362 -19.24 16.24 -3.10
CA HIS A 362 -18.75 17.55 -3.50
C HIS A 362 -17.92 18.13 -2.34
N ALA A 363 -16.68 17.67 -2.24
CA ALA A 363 -15.83 17.95 -1.09
C ALA A 363 -16.53 17.59 0.23
N ASN A 364 -16.90 18.57 1.07
CA ASN A 364 -17.60 18.34 2.34
C ASN A 364 -19.12 18.26 2.22
N LYS A 365 -19.68 18.44 1.02
CA LYS A 365 -21.12 18.39 0.78
C LYS A 365 -21.49 17.07 0.11
N ARG A 366 -22.68 16.58 0.45
CA ARG A 366 -23.22 15.32 -0.09
C ARG A 366 -24.54 15.63 -0.78
N GLU A 367 -24.70 15.14 -1.98
CA GLU A 367 -25.96 15.24 -2.73
C GLU A 367 -26.53 13.83 -2.89
N GLU A 368 -27.73 13.60 -2.36
CA GLU A 368 -28.41 12.32 -2.49
C GLU A 368 -28.89 12.13 -3.93
N ARG A 369 -28.57 10.96 -4.51
CA ARG A 369 -28.96 10.59 -5.87
C ARG A 369 -29.85 9.36 -5.86
N PRO A 370 -30.85 9.26 -6.71
CA PRO A 370 -31.70 8.06 -6.82
C PRO A 370 -30.94 6.88 -7.46
N SER A 371 -30.00 7.17 -8.32
CA SER A 371 -29.22 6.16 -9.05
C SER A 371 -27.82 6.66 -9.40
N ALA A 372 -26.95 5.72 -9.77
CA ALA A 372 -25.64 5.96 -10.37
C ALA A 372 -25.49 5.09 -11.61
N VAL A 373 -24.84 5.61 -12.65
CA VAL A 373 -24.62 4.89 -13.91
C VAL A 373 -23.15 4.59 -14.15
N ALA A 374 -22.89 3.70 -15.10
CA ALA A 374 -21.54 3.39 -15.57
C ALA A 374 -20.69 4.66 -15.74
N GLY A 375 -19.41 4.61 -15.38
CA GLY A 375 -18.51 5.75 -15.46
C GLY A 375 -18.50 6.69 -14.25
N GLN A 376 -19.47 6.59 -13.33
CA GLN A 376 -19.57 7.47 -12.17
C GLN A 376 -18.84 6.93 -10.95
N ILE A 377 -18.38 7.86 -10.11
CA ILE A 377 -17.84 7.60 -8.77
C ILE A 377 -18.86 8.12 -7.77
N VAL A 378 -19.33 7.25 -6.89
CA VAL A 378 -20.37 7.56 -5.88
C VAL A 378 -20.02 6.95 -4.53
N ALA A 379 -20.60 7.49 -3.47
CA ALA A 379 -20.54 6.90 -2.15
C ALA A 379 -21.90 6.29 -1.78
N VAL A 380 -21.90 5.08 -1.23
CA VAL A 380 -23.15 4.37 -0.87
C VAL A 380 -23.15 3.99 0.60
N MET A 381 -24.36 3.93 1.15
CA MET A 381 -24.62 3.42 2.49
C MET A 381 -25.38 2.08 2.42
N GLY A 382 -25.33 1.33 3.51
CA GLY A 382 -26.11 0.10 3.69
C GLY A 382 -25.31 -1.19 3.50
N LEU A 383 -24.11 -1.11 2.94
CA LEU A 383 -23.21 -2.24 2.77
C LEU A 383 -22.55 -2.60 4.12
N LYS A 384 -22.79 -3.81 4.61
CA LYS A 384 -22.29 -4.26 5.90
C LYS A 384 -21.02 -5.09 5.79
N ASP A 385 -21.03 -6.03 4.84
CA ASP A 385 -19.98 -7.02 4.66
C ASP A 385 -18.92 -6.60 3.63
N THR A 386 -19.22 -5.61 2.77
CA THR A 386 -18.30 -5.14 1.72
C THR A 386 -17.04 -4.52 2.31
N SER A 387 -15.88 -4.93 1.81
CA SER A 387 -14.55 -4.41 2.14
C SER A 387 -13.93 -3.69 0.93
N THR A 388 -12.86 -2.94 1.17
CA THR A 388 -12.08 -2.32 0.08
C THR A 388 -11.51 -3.40 -0.83
N GLY A 389 -11.69 -3.25 -2.14
CA GLY A 389 -11.30 -4.23 -3.16
C GLY A 389 -12.42 -5.17 -3.59
N ASP A 390 -13.56 -5.19 -2.89
CA ASP A 390 -14.67 -6.07 -3.25
C ASP A 390 -15.38 -5.61 -4.53
N THR A 391 -15.79 -6.58 -5.35
CA THR A 391 -16.64 -6.36 -6.52
C THR A 391 -18.11 -6.52 -6.15
N LEU A 392 -18.91 -5.50 -6.51
CA LEU A 392 -20.36 -5.53 -6.43
C LEU A 392 -20.93 -5.66 -7.83
N CYS A 393 -21.86 -6.59 -8.04
CA CYS A 393 -22.42 -6.84 -9.37
C CYS A 393 -23.91 -7.23 -9.30
N ASP A 394 -24.51 -7.34 -10.49
CA ASP A 394 -25.86 -7.89 -10.66
C ASP A 394 -25.87 -9.35 -10.21
N PRO A 395 -26.76 -9.75 -9.29
CA PRO A 395 -26.90 -11.14 -8.87
C PRO A 395 -27.20 -12.14 -9.99
N LEU A 396 -27.73 -11.69 -11.13
CA LEU A 396 -28.06 -12.52 -12.29
C LEU A 396 -26.90 -12.65 -13.29
N SER A 397 -25.92 -11.77 -13.23
CA SER A 397 -24.74 -11.74 -14.09
C SER A 397 -23.46 -11.54 -13.25
N PRO A 398 -23.10 -12.51 -12.39
CA PRO A 398 -21.98 -12.35 -11.49
C PRO A 398 -20.66 -12.19 -12.26
N VAL A 399 -19.83 -11.27 -11.81
CA VAL A 399 -18.47 -11.04 -12.28
C VAL A 399 -17.60 -10.64 -11.10
N ILE A 400 -16.37 -11.12 -11.06
CA ILE A 400 -15.32 -10.64 -10.19
C ILE A 400 -14.40 -9.80 -11.07
N LEU A 401 -14.39 -8.48 -10.85
CA LEU A 401 -13.45 -7.60 -11.53
C LEU A 401 -12.05 -7.89 -11.01
N GLU A 402 -11.04 -7.64 -11.84
CA GLU A 402 -9.65 -7.84 -11.46
C GLU A 402 -9.37 -7.19 -10.11
N SER A 403 -8.89 -8.00 -9.17
CA SER A 403 -8.70 -7.58 -7.77
C SER A 403 -7.51 -6.63 -7.65
N MET A 404 -7.61 -5.69 -6.70
CA MET A 404 -6.47 -4.88 -6.30
C MET A 404 -5.48 -5.75 -5.51
N ALA A 405 -4.22 -5.80 -5.96
CA ALA A 405 -3.16 -6.44 -5.19
C ALA A 405 -2.64 -5.43 -4.16
N PHE A 406 -2.74 -5.78 -2.89
CA PHE A 406 -2.20 -4.95 -1.81
C PHE A 406 -0.82 -5.46 -1.41
N PRO A 407 0.20 -4.59 -1.32
CA PRO A 407 1.52 -4.98 -0.85
C PRO A 407 1.47 -5.45 0.61
N ALA A 408 2.34 -6.37 0.96
CA ALA A 408 2.48 -6.81 2.33
C ALA A 408 2.99 -5.67 3.23
N PRO A 409 2.48 -5.54 4.46
CA PRO A 409 2.94 -4.52 5.39
C PRO A 409 4.41 -4.72 5.78
N VAL A 410 5.13 -3.63 5.92
CA VAL A 410 6.61 -3.60 6.09
C VAL A 410 7.01 -3.44 7.54
N ILE A 411 6.21 -2.74 8.35
CA ILE A 411 6.48 -2.47 9.76
C ILE A 411 5.49 -3.18 10.64
N ARG A 412 5.98 -3.69 11.76
CA ARG A 412 5.20 -4.35 12.80
C ARG A 412 5.51 -3.75 14.15
N VAL A 413 4.48 -3.50 14.95
CA VAL A 413 4.60 -3.06 16.34
C VAL A 413 3.62 -3.82 17.24
N ALA A 414 4.00 -4.02 18.49
CA ALA A 414 3.10 -4.56 19.50
C ALA A 414 2.23 -3.43 20.04
N ILE A 415 0.94 -3.69 20.24
CA ILE A 415 0.01 -2.78 20.89
C ILE A 415 -0.61 -3.42 22.10
N GLU A 416 -0.49 -2.76 23.26
CA GLU A 416 -0.99 -3.28 24.54
C GLU A 416 -1.96 -2.25 25.15
N PRO A 417 -3.23 -2.62 25.38
CA PRO A 417 -4.19 -1.74 26.03
C PRO A 417 -3.78 -1.49 27.48
N LYS A 418 -3.93 -0.26 27.96
CA LYS A 418 -3.57 0.10 29.33
C LYS A 418 -4.54 -0.48 30.37
N THR A 419 -5.80 -0.62 30.02
CA THR A 419 -6.85 -1.13 30.90
C THR A 419 -7.71 -2.20 30.22
N ARG A 420 -8.46 -2.96 31.02
CA ARG A 420 -9.40 -3.96 30.49
C ARG A 420 -10.53 -3.34 29.65
N SER A 421 -10.96 -2.12 29.98
CA SER A 421 -11.93 -1.36 29.17
C SER A 421 -11.34 -0.94 27.82
N ASP A 422 -10.06 -0.65 27.79
CA ASP A 422 -9.38 -0.29 26.53
C ASP A 422 -9.20 -1.49 25.61
N GLN A 423 -9.14 -2.70 26.13
CA GLN A 423 -9.05 -3.94 25.34
C GLN A 423 -10.29 -4.14 24.46
N GLU A 424 -11.49 -3.91 24.99
CA GLU A 424 -12.73 -4.01 24.20
C GLU A 424 -12.80 -2.94 23.12
N LYS A 425 -12.45 -1.68 23.48
CA LYS A 425 -12.40 -0.57 22.53
C LYS A 425 -11.33 -0.78 21.44
N LEU A 426 -10.17 -1.33 21.82
CA LEU A 426 -9.09 -1.66 20.90
C LEU A 426 -9.57 -2.68 19.87
N GLY A 427 -10.25 -3.74 20.27
CA GLY A 427 -10.82 -4.73 19.36
C GLY A 427 -11.77 -4.11 18.32
N ILE A 428 -12.66 -3.22 18.76
CA ILE A 428 -13.59 -2.50 17.87
C ILE A 428 -12.83 -1.55 16.93
N ALA A 429 -11.85 -0.81 17.45
CA ALA A 429 -11.05 0.12 16.67
C ALA A 429 -10.25 -0.60 15.58
N ILE A 430 -9.58 -1.69 15.95
CA ILE A 430 -8.82 -2.54 15.04
C ILE A 430 -9.70 -3.07 13.90
N GLN A 431 -10.86 -3.64 14.23
CA GLN A 431 -11.78 -4.18 13.24
C GLN A 431 -12.20 -3.12 12.23
N ARG A 432 -12.60 -1.94 12.69
CA ARG A 432 -13.05 -0.85 11.81
C ARG A 432 -11.92 -0.31 10.93
N LEU A 433 -10.74 -0.11 11.51
CA LEU A 433 -9.58 0.39 10.76
C LEU A 433 -9.10 -0.64 9.71
N ALA A 434 -9.14 -1.93 10.01
CA ALA A 434 -8.81 -2.99 9.06
C ALA A 434 -9.85 -3.13 7.92
N GLU A 435 -11.13 -2.78 8.17
CA GLU A 435 -12.14 -2.69 7.11
C GLU A 435 -11.90 -1.51 6.15
N GLU A 436 -11.35 -0.39 6.67
CA GLU A 436 -11.02 0.79 5.88
C GLU A 436 -9.73 0.59 5.08
N ASP A 437 -8.72 -0.03 5.70
CA ASP A 437 -7.39 -0.17 5.14
C ASP A 437 -6.93 -1.64 5.13
N PRO A 438 -6.94 -2.31 3.96
CA PRO A 438 -6.52 -3.70 3.84
C PRO A 438 -5.02 -3.93 4.07
N THR A 439 -4.18 -2.89 4.09
CA THR A 439 -2.77 -2.99 4.44
C THR A 439 -2.49 -2.89 5.93
N PHE A 440 -3.48 -2.48 6.69
CA PHE A 440 -3.46 -2.58 8.14
C PHE A 440 -3.82 -4.00 8.55
N GLN A 441 -2.82 -4.78 8.90
CA GLN A 441 -2.99 -6.16 9.35
C GLN A 441 -2.81 -6.27 10.86
N VAL A 442 -3.59 -7.16 11.45
CA VAL A 442 -3.54 -7.41 12.88
C VAL A 442 -3.58 -8.91 13.13
N HIS A 443 -2.66 -9.38 13.95
CA HIS A 443 -2.67 -10.76 14.42
C HIS A 443 -2.27 -10.80 15.89
N THR A 444 -2.74 -11.81 16.59
CA THR A 444 -2.24 -12.12 17.91
C THR A 444 -1.13 -13.15 17.75
N ASP A 445 0.04 -12.83 18.23
CA ASP A 445 1.15 -13.77 18.27
C ASP A 445 0.83 -14.88 19.26
N GLU A 446 0.74 -16.11 18.80
CA GLU A 446 0.32 -17.26 19.62
C GLU A 446 1.33 -17.61 20.70
N GLU A 447 2.61 -17.27 20.49
CA GLU A 447 3.69 -17.61 21.42
C GLU A 447 3.85 -16.56 22.51
N THR A 448 3.78 -15.29 22.13
CA THR A 448 3.97 -14.17 23.08
C THR A 448 2.65 -13.64 23.64
N GLY A 449 1.51 -14.01 23.03
CA GLY A 449 0.19 -13.48 23.36
C GLY A 449 -0.01 -12.01 23.04
N GLN A 450 0.97 -11.37 22.38
CA GLN A 450 0.89 -9.95 22.02
C GLN A 450 -0.01 -9.71 20.81
N THR A 451 -0.76 -8.62 20.84
CA THR A 451 -1.43 -8.11 19.65
C THR A 451 -0.43 -7.31 18.82
N ILE A 452 -0.14 -7.81 17.62
CA ILE A 452 0.78 -7.19 16.67
C ILE A 452 -0.04 -6.48 15.60
N ILE A 453 0.23 -5.20 15.40
CA ILE A 453 -0.30 -4.41 14.29
C ILE A 453 0.79 -4.19 13.26
N ALA A 454 0.44 -4.31 11.99
CA ALA A 454 1.36 -4.17 10.88
C ALA A 454 0.84 -3.16 9.85
N GLY A 455 1.74 -2.39 9.25
CA GLY A 455 1.42 -1.33 8.29
C GLY A 455 2.56 -1.02 7.34
N MET A 456 2.32 -0.09 6.42
CA MET A 456 3.23 0.26 5.32
C MET A 456 4.42 1.13 5.73
N GLY A 457 4.38 1.75 6.89
CA GLY A 457 5.46 2.61 7.39
C GLY A 457 5.18 3.13 8.79
N GLU A 458 6.18 3.83 9.36
CA GLU A 458 6.08 4.38 10.72
C GLU A 458 4.96 5.41 10.82
N LEU A 459 4.91 6.33 9.85
CA LEU A 459 3.87 7.36 9.80
C LEU A 459 2.47 6.74 9.64
N HIS A 460 2.35 5.70 8.84
CA HIS A 460 1.09 4.97 8.67
C HIS A 460 0.58 4.40 9.99
N LEU A 461 1.41 3.66 10.73
CA LEU A 461 1.05 3.11 12.03
C LEU A 461 0.80 4.20 13.08
N GLU A 462 1.60 5.26 13.08
CA GLU A 462 1.41 6.40 13.97
C GLU A 462 0.04 7.07 13.77
N VAL A 463 -0.37 7.27 12.51
CA VAL A 463 -1.69 7.81 12.16
C VAL A 463 -2.80 6.88 12.65
N LEU A 464 -2.71 5.59 12.42
CA LEU A 464 -3.72 4.61 12.85
C LEU A 464 -3.86 4.57 14.37
N VAL A 465 -2.75 4.61 15.09
CA VAL A 465 -2.75 4.64 16.56
C VAL A 465 -3.34 5.94 17.09
N ASP A 466 -3.02 7.06 16.49
CA ASP A 466 -3.60 8.35 16.87
C ASP A 466 -5.12 8.39 16.57
N ARG A 467 -5.57 7.76 15.47
CA ARG A 467 -7.00 7.56 15.20
C ARG A 467 -7.66 6.68 16.26
N MET A 468 -7.02 5.57 16.68
CA MET A 468 -7.54 4.74 17.76
C MET A 468 -7.75 5.55 19.04
N LYS A 469 -6.82 6.44 19.35
CA LYS A 469 -6.90 7.31 20.52
C LYS A 469 -7.98 8.38 20.39
N ARG A 470 -8.04 9.12 19.28
CA ARG A 470 -8.95 10.27 19.09
C ARG A 470 -10.39 9.83 18.78
N GLU A 471 -10.58 8.87 17.88
CA GLU A 471 -11.90 8.47 17.40
C GLU A 471 -12.53 7.41 18.31
N PHE A 472 -11.73 6.45 18.81
CA PHE A 472 -12.23 5.32 19.61
C PHE A 472 -11.91 5.45 21.10
N ARG A 473 -11.16 6.47 21.52
CA ARG A 473 -10.75 6.71 22.91
C ARG A 473 -10.03 5.51 23.52
N VAL A 474 -9.13 4.90 22.78
CA VAL A 474 -8.29 3.78 23.23
C VAL A 474 -7.00 4.33 23.82
N GLU A 475 -6.68 3.92 25.05
CA GLU A 475 -5.36 4.13 25.66
C GLU A 475 -4.54 2.86 25.53
N ALA A 476 -3.44 2.91 24.79
CA ALA A 476 -2.56 1.77 24.56
C ALA A 476 -1.08 2.18 24.58
N ASN A 477 -0.23 1.23 24.98
CA ASN A 477 1.22 1.32 24.85
C ASN A 477 1.64 0.67 23.52
N ILE A 478 2.63 1.25 22.86
CA ILE A 478 3.19 0.75 21.63
C ILE A 478 4.64 0.40 21.87
N GLY A 479 5.06 -0.76 21.43
CA GLY A 479 6.40 -1.25 21.61
C GLY A 479 6.89 -2.11 20.43
N ARG A 480 8.15 -2.51 20.51
CA ARG A 480 8.69 -3.48 19.55
C ARG A 480 8.05 -4.84 19.82
N PRO A 481 7.70 -5.63 18.79
CA PRO A 481 7.27 -7.00 18.97
C PRO A 481 8.35 -7.83 19.67
N GLN A 482 7.93 -8.80 20.45
CA GLN A 482 8.86 -9.79 20.96
C GLN A 482 9.31 -10.70 19.83
N VAL A 483 10.58 -11.10 19.86
CA VAL A 483 11.13 -12.05 18.89
C VAL A 483 10.78 -13.46 19.37
N ALA A 484 10.21 -14.26 18.48
CA ALA A 484 9.90 -15.66 18.73
C ALA A 484 11.15 -16.51 18.65
N TYR A 485 11.92 -16.54 19.74
CA TYR A 485 13.09 -17.42 19.86
C TYR A 485 12.66 -18.88 19.97
N ARG A 486 13.56 -19.77 19.60
CA ARG A 486 13.46 -21.23 19.74
C ARG A 486 14.68 -21.76 20.47
N GLU A 487 14.57 -22.98 20.95
CA GLU A 487 15.71 -23.75 21.47
C GLU A 487 15.94 -24.99 20.58
N THR A 488 17.17 -25.45 20.48
CA THR A 488 17.51 -26.73 19.87
C THR A 488 18.72 -27.34 20.55
N ILE A 489 19.14 -28.52 20.14
CA ILE A 489 20.29 -29.23 20.72
C ILE A 489 21.36 -29.51 19.68
N ARG A 490 22.63 -29.51 20.09
CA ARG A 490 23.77 -29.78 19.20
C ARG A 490 24.27 -31.22 19.24
N LYS A 491 23.95 -31.96 20.31
CA LYS A 491 24.52 -33.28 20.55
C LYS A 491 23.43 -34.32 20.76
N ARG A 492 23.68 -35.50 20.22
CA ARG A 492 22.93 -36.68 20.59
C ARG A 492 23.33 -37.13 21.98
N VAL A 493 22.34 -37.47 22.80
CA VAL A 493 22.50 -38.04 24.13
C VAL A 493 21.71 -39.33 24.20
N GLU A 494 22.35 -40.37 24.70
CA GLU A 494 21.80 -41.71 24.78
C GLU A 494 21.65 -42.19 26.23
N HIS A 495 20.70 -43.09 26.43
CA HIS A 495 20.47 -43.77 27.71
C HIS A 495 20.21 -42.84 28.90
N VAL A 496 19.42 -41.78 28.65
CA VAL A 496 19.02 -40.88 29.76
C VAL A 496 17.86 -41.51 30.50
N GLU A 497 18.17 -41.94 31.69
CA GLU A 497 17.20 -42.55 32.60
C GLU A 497 16.59 -41.51 33.53
N TYR A 498 15.26 -41.60 33.71
CA TYR A 498 14.55 -40.91 34.80
C TYR A 498 13.49 -41.84 35.42
N THR A 499 13.45 -41.85 36.77
CA THR A 499 12.49 -42.61 37.54
C THR A 499 11.66 -41.65 38.38
N HIS A 500 10.36 -41.56 38.08
CA HIS A 500 9.39 -40.89 38.92
C HIS A 500 8.91 -41.85 39.99
N LYS A 501 9.21 -41.56 41.26
CA LYS A 501 8.73 -42.34 42.40
C LYS A 501 8.25 -41.41 43.49
N LYS A 502 6.96 -41.51 43.85
CA LYS A 502 6.37 -40.75 44.94
C LYS A 502 5.52 -41.67 45.79
N GLN A 503 5.77 -41.71 47.11
CA GLN A 503 4.97 -42.41 48.08
C GLN A 503 4.35 -41.40 49.04
N THR A 504 3.04 -41.27 49.01
CA THR A 504 2.26 -40.45 49.94
C THR A 504 1.11 -41.32 50.42
N GLY A 505 1.09 -41.77 51.66
CA GLY A 505 0.03 -42.40 52.42
C GLY A 505 -1.21 -42.99 51.73
N GLY A 506 -1.07 -43.60 50.55
CA GLY A 506 -2.10 -44.18 49.69
C GLY A 506 -1.45 -44.89 48.51
N SER A 507 -2.10 -44.98 47.31
CA SER A 507 -1.48 -45.50 46.11
C SER A 507 -0.27 -44.65 45.71
N GLY A 508 0.91 -45.28 45.52
CA GLY A 508 2.13 -44.64 45.09
C GLY A 508 2.07 -44.15 43.63
N GLN A 509 3.08 -43.44 43.18
CA GLN A 509 3.30 -43.13 41.77
C GLN A 509 4.64 -43.68 41.34
N PHE A 510 4.65 -44.47 40.27
CA PHE A 510 5.88 -45.03 39.71
C PHE A 510 5.87 -44.99 38.17
N GLY A 511 6.94 -44.50 37.60
CA GLY A 511 7.20 -44.56 36.15
C GLY A 511 8.69 -44.40 35.88
N LYS A 512 9.30 -45.35 35.19
CA LYS A 512 10.70 -45.29 34.82
C LYS A 512 10.77 -45.29 33.28
N VAL A 513 11.48 -44.33 32.70
CA VAL A 513 11.73 -44.21 31.24
C VAL A 513 13.22 -44.05 30.97
N ILE A 514 13.64 -44.61 29.86
CA ILE A 514 15.00 -44.44 29.30
C ILE A 514 14.84 -43.96 27.89
N ILE A 515 15.35 -42.74 27.59
CA ILE A 515 15.24 -42.11 26.29
C ILE A 515 16.60 -41.78 25.70
N ASN A 516 16.64 -41.73 24.38
CA ASN A 516 17.70 -41.05 23.60
C ASN A 516 17.11 -39.78 23.04
N LEU A 517 17.93 -38.72 22.96
CA LEU A 517 17.58 -37.44 22.36
C LEU A 517 18.63 -37.08 21.34
N GLU A 518 18.18 -36.77 20.13
CA GLU A 518 19.09 -36.40 19.03
C GLU A 518 18.51 -35.25 18.20
N PRO A 519 19.38 -34.39 17.59
CA PRO A 519 18.93 -33.37 16.67
C PRO A 519 18.50 -34.04 15.35
N THR A 520 17.41 -33.55 14.73
CA THR A 520 16.95 -34.04 13.42
C THR A 520 17.69 -33.40 12.26
N GLY A 521 18.38 -32.26 12.48
CA GLY A 521 19.10 -31.53 11.44
C GLY A 521 18.17 -30.93 10.37
N GLY A 522 16.90 -30.77 10.69
CA GLY A 522 15.88 -30.24 9.79
C GLY A 522 15.78 -28.73 9.80
N ASP A 523 15.01 -28.21 8.85
CA ASP A 523 14.74 -26.77 8.66
C ASP A 523 13.59 -26.25 9.54
N GLY A 524 13.64 -26.51 10.86
CA GLY A 524 12.56 -26.14 11.79
C GLY A 524 11.43 -27.18 11.91
N GLY A 525 11.71 -28.44 11.60
CA GLY A 525 10.74 -29.54 11.47
C GLY A 525 10.06 -30.00 12.76
N GLY A 526 10.35 -29.38 13.89
CA GLY A 526 9.57 -29.61 15.09
C GLY A 526 10.07 -30.76 15.96
N TYR A 527 9.13 -31.56 16.47
CA TYR A 527 9.35 -32.62 17.44
C TYR A 527 8.97 -33.98 16.85
N GLU A 528 9.86 -34.98 16.96
CA GLU A 528 9.61 -36.36 16.56
C GLU A 528 9.72 -37.31 17.74
N PHE A 529 8.82 -38.33 17.78
CA PHE A 529 8.86 -39.37 18.80
C PHE A 529 8.92 -40.76 18.17
N GLU A 530 9.83 -41.59 18.64
CA GLU A 530 10.00 -42.96 18.17
C GLU A 530 9.99 -43.91 19.37
N ASN A 531 9.14 -44.96 19.34
CA ASN A 531 9.11 -46.00 20.36
C ASN A 531 9.88 -47.26 19.93
N LYS A 532 10.90 -47.63 20.70
CA LYS A 532 11.71 -48.85 20.51
C LYS A 532 11.64 -49.79 21.71
N VAL A 533 10.69 -49.62 22.62
CA VAL A 533 10.53 -50.51 23.79
C VAL A 533 10.08 -51.89 23.33
N THR A 534 10.78 -52.92 23.79
CA THR A 534 10.47 -54.34 23.54
C THR A 534 10.20 -55.10 24.81
N GLY A 535 9.52 -56.25 24.69
CA GLY A 535 9.30 -57.15 25.83
C GLY A 535 8.28 -56.67 26.91
N GLY A 536 7.42 -55.66 26.58
CA GLY A 536 6.37 -55.20 27.51
C GLY A 536 6.88 -54.49 28.75
N ARG A 537 8.10 -53.98 28.76
CA ARG A 537 8.70 -53.25 29.90
C ARG A 537 7.98 -51.99 30.27
N ILE A 538 7.32 -51.38 29.29
CA ILE A 538 6.31 -50.31 29.49
C ILE A 538 5.03 -50.81 28.83
N PRO A 539 3.90 -50.87 29.55
CA PRO A 539 2.60 -51.17 28.93
C PRO A 539 2.27 -50.18 27.80
N ARG A 540 1.67 -50.73 26.72
CA ARG A 540 1.40 -49.91 25.51
C ARG A 540 0.54 -48.67 25.80
N GLU A 541 -0.33 -48.75 26.78
CA GLU A 541 -1.23 -47.68 27.23
C GLU A 541 -0.50 -46.46 27.79
N TYR A 542 0.72 -46.63 28.35
CA TYR A 542 1.51 -45.54 28.92
C TYR A 542 2.49 -44.88 27.94
N ILE A 543 2.73 -45.46 26.78
CA ILE A 543 3.64 -44.89 25.75
C ILE A 543 3.17 -43.53 25.27
N PRO A 544 1.87 -43.30 24.93
CA PRO A 544 1.37 -41.97 24.57
C PRO A 544 1.54 -40.97 25.70
N SER A 545 1.50 -41.36 26.97
CA SER A 545 1.71 -40.46 28.09
C SER A 545 3.17 -40.04 28.23
N VAL A 546 4.13 -40.91 27.90
CA VAL A 546 5.57 -40.55 27.82
C VAL A 546 5.79 -39.52 26.70
N ASP A 547 5.22 -39.78 25.52
CA ASP A 547 5.32 -38.83 24.37
C ASP A 547 4.73 -37.46 24.72
N ALA A 548 3.49 -37.44 25.27
CA ALA A 548 2.86 -36.18 25.69
C ALA A 548 3.68 -35.43 26.76
N GLY A 549 4.36 -36.15 27.66
CA GLY A 549 5.26 -35.54 28.64
C GLY A 549 6.52 -34.96 28.05
N CYS A 550 7.11 -35.63 27.07
CA CYS A 550 8.28 -35.12 26.31
C CYS A 550 7.89 -33.89 25.46
N GLN A 551 6.76 -33.94 24.78
CA GLN A 551 6.26 -32.84 23.97
C GLN A 551 5.98 -31.58 24.78
N GLU A 552 5.27 -31.73 25.92
CA GLU A 552 5.03 -30.63 26.85
C GLU A 552 6.34 -30.03 27.39
N ALA A 553 7.35 -30.86 27.67
CA ALA A 553 8.66 -30.37 28.09
C ALA A 553 9.41 -29.63 26.97
N ALA A 554 9.24 -30.06 25.70
CA ALA A 554 9.80 -29.38 24.54
C ALA A 554 9.15 -28.01 24.32
N GLU A 555 7.85 -27.85 24.57
CA GLU A 555 7.15 -26.56 24.45
C GLU A 555 7.70 -25.49 25.40
N PHE A 556 8.21 -25.87 26.56
CA PHE A 556 8.78 -24.96 27.57
C PHE A 556 10.31 -24.83 27.51
N GLY A 557 10.99 -25.61 26.68
CA GLY A 557 12.45 -25.58 26.56
C GLY A 557 13.21 -25.83 27.85
N VAL A 558 14.51 -25.59 27.85
CA VAL A 558 15.40 -25.80 29.02
C VAL A 558 16.35 -24.64 29.28
N LEU A 559 16.56 -23.72 28.33
CA LEU A 559 17.46 -22.58 28.48
C LEU A 559 16.73 -21.33 29.00
N ALA A 560 15.73 -20.89 28.28
CA ALA A 560 15.07 -19.61 28.51
C ALA A 560 13.54 -19.69 28.46
N GLY A 561 12.98 -20.89 28.33
CA GLY A 561 11.53 -21.10 28.28
C GLY A 561 10.96 -20.99 26.87
N TYR A 562 11.79 -21.06 25.84
CA TYR A 562 11.33 -21.05 24.45
C TYR A 562 11.16 -22.48 23.92
N PRO A 563 10.17 -22.71 23.00
CA PRO A 563 9.93 -24.02 22.44
C PRO A 563 11.16 -24.63 21.79
N MET A 564 11.41 -25.92 22.07
CA MET A 564 12.52 -26.67 21.48
C MET A 564 12.08 -27.33 20.17
N VAL A 565 12.83 -27.11 19.11
CA VAL A 565 12.56 -27.62 17.76
C VAL A 565 13.72 -28.48 17.25
N ASP A 566 13.46 -29.22 16.16
CA ASP A 566 14.43 -30.10 15.50
C ASP A 566 15.03 -31.16 16.42
N VAL A 567 14.17 -31.78 17.20
CA VAL A 567 14.56 -32.83 18.16
C VAL A 567 13.77 -34.12 17.95
N LYS A 568 14.46 -35.22 18.07
CA LYS A 568 13.88 -36.57 18.04
C LYS A 568 14.12 -37.26 19.35
N VAL A 569 13.02 -37.71 19.97
CA VAL A 569 13.04 -38.51 21.15
C VAL A 569 12.82 -39.98 20.79
N THR A 570 13.73 -40.85 21.20
CA THR A 570 13.55 -42.31 21.06
C THR A 570 13.40 -42.92 22.44
N LEU A 571 12.21 -43.46 22.75
CA LEU A 571 11.96 -44.23 23.95
C LEU A 571 12.54 -45.64 23.79
N THR A 572 13.60 -45.95 24.52
CA THR A 572 14.36 -47.21 24.34
C THR A 572 14.02 -48.28 25.33
N ASP A 573 13.75 -47.91 26.61
CA ASP A 573 13.48 -48.86 27.68
C ASP A 573 12.72 -48.16 28.86
N GLY A 574 12.32 -48.93 29.84
CA GLY A 574 11.68 -48.44 31.07
C GLY A 574 11.24 -49.54 32.02
N ALA A 575 10.53 -49.15 33.03
CA ALA A 575 9.92 -50.12 33.97
C ALA A 575 8.59 -49.55 34.55
N TYR A 576 7.68 -50.43 34.84
CA TYR A 576 6.41 -50.10 35.48
C TYR A 576 6.22 -50.92 36.79
N HIS A 577 5.28 -50.50 37.61
CA HIS A 577 4.84 -51.21 38.83
C HIS A 577 3.35 -51.47 38.70
N GLU A 578 2.94 -52.73 38.95
CA GLU A 578 1.55 -53.16 38.70
C GLU A 578 0.48 -52.35 39.43
N VAL A 579 0.80 -51.75 40.57
CA VAL A 579 -0.17 -51.02 41.41
C VAL A 579 0.06 -49.47 41.35
N ASP A 580 1.30 -49.03 41.25
CA ASP A 580 1.66 -47.63 41.41
C ASP A 580 1.91 -46.91 40.07
N SER A 581 1.85 -47.60 38.95
CA SER A 581 2.01 -46.96 37.62
C SER A 581 0.69 -46.37 37.14
N SER A 582 0.78 -45.21 36.53
CA SER A 582 -0.34 -44.47 35.95
C SER A 582 0.13 -43.63 34.74
N GLU A 583 -0.80 -43.19 33.89
CA GLU A 583 -0.54 -42.27 32.80
C GLU A 583 0.18 -41.01 33.28
N LEU A 584 -0.27 -40.43 34.41
CA LEU A 584 0.35 -39.24 34.99
C LEU A 584 1.80 -39.49 35.44
N ALA A 585 2.10 -40.67 36.04
CA ALA A 585 3.45 -40.99 36.46
C ALA A 585 4.40 -41.10 35.25
N PHE A 586 3.96 -41.70 34.14
CA PHE A 586 4.74 -41.82 32.93
C PHE A 586 4.85 -40.48 32.16
N LYS A 587 3.82 -39.62 32.17
CA LYS A 587 3.88 -38.26 31.65
C LYS A 587 4.94 -37.44 32.38
N ILE A 588 4.95 -37.47 33.71
CA ILE A 588 5.96 -36.79 34.52
C ILE A 588 7.38 -37.38 34.25
N ALA A 589 7.47 -38.71 34.18
CA ALA A 589 8.76 -39.35 33.91
C ALA A 589 9.31 -38.98 32.52
N GLY A 590 8.47 -38.91 31.46
CA GLY A 590 8.83 -38.46 30.13
C GLY A 590 9.30 -37.01 30.12
N SER A 591 8.51 -36.13 30.73
CA SER A 591 8.87 -34.68 30.83
C SER A 591 10.23 -34.45 31.49
N MET A 592 10.46 -35.14 32.64
CA MET A 592 11.71 -34.96 33.38
C MET A 592 12.90 -35.64 32.71
N ALA A 593 12.70 -36.79 32.04
CA ALA A 593 13.74 -37.42 31.21
C ALA A 593 14.15 -36.54 30.07
N PHE A 594 13.19 -35.94 29.36
CA PHE A 594 13.44 -34.99 28.28
C PHE A 594 14.26 -33.78 28.76
N LYS A 595 13.84 -33.10 29.81
CA LYS A 595 14.56 -31.96 30.40
C LYS A 595 15.99 -32.32 30.78
N LYS A 596 16.19 -33.51 31.38
CA LYS A 596 17.53 -34.00 31.71
C LYS A 596 18.40 -34.30 30.49
N ALA A 597 17.80 -34.90 29.46
CA ALA A 597 18.48 -35.20 28.20
C ALA A 597 18.85 -33.89 27.44
N ALA A 598 17.91 -32.98 27.33
CA ALA A 598 18.12 -31.70 26.63
C ALA A 598 19.22 -30.85 27.31
N ALA A 599 19.26 -30.81 28.64
CA ALA A 599 20.33 -30.10 29.35
C ALA A 599 21.72 -30.69 29.10
N GLN A 600 21.84 -32.00 28.82
CA GLN A 600 23.10 -32.68 28.50
C GLN A 600 23.48 -32.57 26.99
N ALA A 601 22.48 -32.30 26.15
CA ALA A 601 22.61 -32.28 24.73
C ALA A 601 23.21 -30.98 24.13
N ASN A 602 23.77 -30.11 24.99
CA ASN A 602 24.27 -28.79 24.64
C ASN A 602 23.21 -27.92 23.95
N PRO A 603 22.16 -27.50 24.69
CA PRO A 603 21.08 -26.71 24.13
C PRO A 603 21.56 -25.33 23.72
N VAL A 604 21.04 -24.80 22.62
CA VAL A 604 21.35 -23.50 22.04
C VAL A 604 20.08 -22.74 21.70
N LEU A 605 20.18 -21.40 21.73
CA LEU A 605 19.11 -20.49 21.37
C LEU A 605 19.13 -20.23 19.87
N MET A 606 17.97 -20.24 19.26
CA MET A 606 17.75 -19.97 17.84
C MET A 606 16.96 -18.69 17.64
N GLU A 607 17.31 -17.89 16.63
CA GLU A 607 16.60 -16.68 16.25
C GLU A 607 16.07 -16.78 14.82
N PRO A 608 14.91 -16.15 14.51
CA PRO A 608 14.38 -16.13 13.15
C PRO A 608 15.22 -15.22 12.25
N LEU A 609 15.66 -15.76 11.11
CA LEU A 609 16.26 -15.03 10.01
C LEU A 609 15.20 -14.62 9.00
N MET A 610 15.30 -13.38 8.56
CA MET A 610 14.48 -12.82 7.51
C MET A 610 15.28 -12.76 6.20
N ALA A 611 14.71 -13.27 5.12
CA ALA A 611 15.18 -12.96 3.78
C ALA A 611 14.74 -11.54 3.42
N VAL A 612 15.71 -10.66 3.23
CA VAL A 612 15.50 -9.23 2.98
C VAL A 612 15.99 -8.90 1.59
N ASP A 613 15.09 -8.38 0.76
CA ASP A 613 15.39 -7.88 -0.58
C ASP A 613 15.34 -6.35 -0.56
N VAL A 614 16.47 -5.68 -0.72
CA VAL A 614 16.56 -4.22 -0.77
C VAL A 614 16.75 -3.76 -2.20
N ARG A 615 15.85 -2.92 -2.70
CA ARG A 615 15.97 -2.27 -4.01
C ARG A 615 16.50 -0.86 -3.80
N THR A 616 17.60 -0.54 -4.45
CA THR A 616 18.26 0.75 -4.29
C THR A 616 18.94 1.20 -5.58
N PRO A 617 19.00 2.53 -5.85
CA PRO A 617 19.89 3.06 -6.86
C PRO A 617 21.34 2.69 -6.58
N GLU A 618 22.16 2.59 -7.64
CA GLU A 618 23.55 2.17 -7.55
C GLU A 618 24.40 3.07 -6.62
N GLU A 619 24.08 4.35 -6.58
CA GLU A 619 24.79 5.35 -5.74
C GLU A 619 24.68 5.09 -4.23
N TYR A 620 23.60 4.45 -3.76
CA TYR A 620 23.39 4.12 -2.33
C TYR A 620 23.72 2.67 -1.99
N MET A 621 24.15 1.85 -2.94
CA MET A 621 24.42 0.43 -2.73
C MET A 621 25.43 0.19 -1.60
N GLY A 622 26.49 0.99 -1.54
CA GLY A 622 27.53 0.87 -0.50
C GLY A 622 26.98 1.12 0.91
N ASP A 623 26.16 2.15 1.07
CA ASP A 623 25.54 2.52 2.35
C ASP A 623 24.56 1.45 2.82
N VAL A 624 23.76 0.90 1.89
CA VAL A 624 22.79 -0.18 2.19
C VAL A 624 23.53 -1.45 2.62
N ILE A 625 24.58 -1.87 1.91
CA ILE A 625 25.39 -3.04 2.28
C ILE A 625 26.05 -2.83 3.64
N GLY A 626 26.60 -1.64 3.89
CA GLY A 626 27.18 -1.27 5.18
C GLY A 626 26.19 -1.38 6.32
N ASP A 627 24.96 -0.89 6.13
CA ASP A 627 23.91 -0.96 7.13
C ASP A 627 23.43 -2.40 7.39
N LEU A 628 23.18 -3.19 6.33
CA LEU A 628 22.81 -4.60 6.47
C LEU A 628 23.87 -5.41 7.20
N ASN A 629 25.16 -5.19 6.91
CA ASN A 629 26.27 -5.83 7.62
C ASN A 629 26.32 -5.43 9.10
N SER A 630 26.05 -4.15 9.43
CA SER A 630 26.01 -3.68 10.82
C SER A 630 24.88 -4.35 11.61
N ARG A 631 23.81 -4.81 10.94
CA ARG A 631 22.66 -5.55 11.47
C ARG A 631 22.86 -7.07 11.45
N ARG A 632 24.10 -7.53 11.40
CA ARG A 632 24.44 -8.96 11.30
C ARG A 632 23.87 -9.64 10.03
N GLY A 633 23.56 -8.84 9.00
CA GLY A 633 23.07 -9.34 7.73
C GLY A 633 24.14 -10.09 6.94
N GLN A 634 23.75 -11.20 6.33
CA GLN A 634 24.58 -11.99 5.43
C GLN A 634 24.13 -11.75 4.00
N ILE A 635 24.92 -11.01 3.22
CA ILE A 635 24.59 -10.73 1.83
C ILE A 635 24.68 -12.04 1.02
N GLN A 636 23.60 -12.41 0.37
CA GLN A 636 23.48 -13.64 -0.42
C GLN A 636 23.70 -13.39 -1.91
N ALA A 637 23.12 -12.31 -2.45
CA ALA A 637 23.20 -11.97 -3.86
C ALA A 637 23.05 -10.48 -4.10
N MET A 638 23.56 -10.03 -5.25
CA MET A 638 23.37 -8.69 -5.76
C MET A 638 23.02 -8.77 -7.24
N ASP A 639 21.79 -8.43 -7.59
CA ASP A 639 21.29 -8.49 -8.95
C ASP A 639 21.15 -7.09 -9.54
N GLN A 640 21.51 -6.94 -10.80
CA GLN A 640 21.24 -5.72 -11.56
C GLN A 640 19.90 -5.85 -12.29
N ARG A 641 19.03 -4.86 -12.13
CA ARG A 641 17.78 -4.76 -12.88
C ARG A 641 17.71 -3.40 -13.58
N ALA A 642 16.78 -3.26 -14.52
CA ALA A 642 16.61 -2.01 -15.30
C ALA A 642 16.39 -0.77 -14.42
N ALA A 643 15.83 -0.93 -13.22
CA ALA A 643 15.48 0.15 -12.29
C ALA A 643 16.41 0.27 -11.07
N GLY A 644 17.65 -0.29 -11.10
CA GLY A 644 18.60 -0.22 -9.99
C GLY A 644 19.17 -1.58 -9.56
N ARG A 645 19.71 -1.64 -8.35
CA ARG A 645 20.30 -2.86 -7.74
C ARG A 645 19.33 -3.50 -6.76
N VAL A 646 19.31 -4.83 -6.74
CA VAL A 646 18.59 -5.60 -5.71
C VAL A 646 19.65 -6.32 -4.88
N ILE A 647 19.70 -6.01 -3.58
CA ILE A 647 20.58 -6.65 -2.61
C ILE A 647 19.74 -7.64 -1.81
N ARG A 648 20.11 -8.91 -1.83
CA ARG A 648 19.49 -9.96 -1.02
C ARG A 648 20.37 -10.31 0.15
N ALA A 649 19.78 -10.31 1.34
CA ALA A 649 20.47 -10.63 2.57
C ALA A 649 19.60 -11.45 3.53
N LEU A 650 20.22 -12.29 4.35
CA LEU A 650 19.61 -12.89 5.52
C LEU A 650 19.96 -12.07 6.74
N VAL A 651 18.94 -11.55 7.44
CA VAL A 651 19.13 -10.66 8.59
C VAL A 651 18.26 -11.14 9.75
N PRO A 652 18.79 -11.20 10.99
CA PRO A 652 17.98 -11.54 12.16
C PRO A 652 16.82 -10.56 12.35
N LEU A 653 15.63 -11.07 12.64
CA LEU A 653 14.42 -10.25 12.86
C LEU A 653 14.63 -9.17 13.92
N ALA A 654 15.37 -9.50 15.00
CA ALA A 654 15.66 -8.56 16.07
C ALA A 654 16.38 -7.28 15.59
N GLU A 655 17.17 -7.37 14.52
CA GLU A 655 17.94 -6.26 13.95
C GLU A 655 17.16 -5.48 12.88
N MET A 656 15.99 -5.98 12.46
CA MET A 656 15.17 -5.34 11.43
C MET A 656 14.20 -4.30 11.98
N PHE A 657 14.02 -4.22 13.30
CA PHE A 657 13.16 -3.21 13.90
C PHE A 657 13.71 -1.79 13.65
N GLY A 658 12.89 -0.92 13.04
CA GLY A 658 13.28 0.44 12.65
C GLY A 658 14.11 0.56 11.37
N TYR A 659 14.39 -0.56 10.68
CA TYR A 659 15.20 -0.57 9.47
C TYR A 659 14.68 0.34 8.36
N VAL A 660 13.35 0.43 8.18
CA VAL A 660 12.76 1.28 7.15
C VAL A 660 13.12 2.76 7.32
N GLY A 661 13.11 3.26 8.56
CA GLY A 661 13.48 4.64 8.87
C GLY A 661 14.94 4.92 8.52
N ASP A 662 15.84 4.00 8.92
CA ASP A 662 17.26 4.10 8.63
C ASP A 662 17.55 4.00 7.12
N LEU A 663 16.90 3.05 6.43
CA LEU A 663 17.03 2.89 4.98
C LEU A 663 16.61 4.16 4.23
N ARG A 664 15.42 4.69 4.54
CA ARG A 664 14.89 5.92 3.91
C ARG A 664 15.80 7.12 4.18
N SER A 665 16.27 7.28 5.41
CA SER A 665 17.19 8.36 5.77
C SER A 665 18.50 8.31 4.98
N ARG A 666 19.09 7.13 4.82
CA ARG A 666 20.35 6.93 4.10
C ARG A 666 20.23 7.05 2.59
N THR A 667 19.08 6.71 2.04
CA THR A 667 18.81 6.67 0.59
C THR A 667 17.92 7.80 0.09
N GLN A 668 17.67 8.79 0.93
CA GLN A 668 16.77 9.92 0.61
C GLN A 668 15.38 9.44 0.13
N GLY A 669 14.89 8.34 0.70
CA GLY A 669 13.62 7.73 0.31
C GLY A 669 13.62 6.96 -1.03
N ARG A 670 14.79 6.80 -1.67
CA ARG A 670 14.92 6.13 -3.00
C ARG A 670 15.04 4.62 -2.94
N ALA A 671 15.23 4.04 -1.76
CA ALA A 671 15.25 2.59 -1.59
C ALA A 671 14.00 2.09 -0.91
N ASP A 672 13.58 0.91 -1.30
CA ASP A 672 12.55 0.13 -0.63
C ASP A 672 13.08 -1.25 -0.26
N TYR A 673 12.37 -1.95 0.63
CA TYR A 673 12.70 -3.31 0.96
C TYR A 673 11.45 -4.15 1.18
N SER A 674 11.61 -5.46 1.00
CA SER A 674 10.66 -6.46 1.43
C SER A 674 11.37 -7.48 2.29
N MET A 675 10.66 -8.10 3.24
CA MET A 675 11.20 -9.18 4.04
C MET A 675 10.16 -10.26 4.29
N HIS A 676 10.64 -11.51 4.34
CA HIS A 676 9.84 -12.66 4.72
C HIS A 676 10.67 -13.61 5.59
N PHE A 677 10.00 -14.43 6.38
CA PHE A 677 10.68 -15.45 7.16
C PHE A 677 11.39 -16.45 6.23
N ASP A 678 12.64 -16.76 6.54
CA ASP A 678 13.45 -17.75 5.82
C ASP A 678 13.66 -19.01 6.68
N SER A 679 14.37 -18.86 7.77
CA SER A 679 14.79 -19.98 8.59
C SER A 679 15.13 -19.54 10.02
N TYR A 680 15.44 -20.49 10.88
CA TYR A 680 16.03 -20.24 12.19
C TYR A 680 17.54 -20.47 12.15
N ALA A 681 18.29 -19.57 12.78
CA ALA A 681 19.74 -19.69 12.95
C ALA A 681 20.16 -19.56 14.43
N GLU A 682 21.30 -20.11 14.74
CA GLU A 682 21.80 -20.03 16.10
C GLU A 682 22.22 -18.60 16.48
N VAL A 683 21.74 -18.15 17.64
CA VAL A 683 22.12 -16.85 18.20
C VAL A 683 23.58 -16.88 18.65
N PRO A 684 24.40 -15.86 18.30
CA PRO A 684 25.77 -15.74 18.81
C PRO A 684 25.83 -15.82 20.33
N SER A 685 26.79 -16.55 20.87
CA SER A 685 26.85 -16.90 22.29
C SER A 685 26.87 -15.72 23.27
N SER A 686 27.36 -14.55 22.84
CA SER A 686 27.33 -13.30 23.62
C SER A 686 25.90 -12.78 23.77
N ILE A 687 25.15 -12.73 22.67
CA ILE A 687 23.76 -12.25 22.61
C ILE A 687 22.83 -13.26 23.29
N ALA A 688 23.05 -14.57 23.05
CA ALA A 688 22.28 -15.62 23.68
C ALA A 688 22.30 -15.55 25.20
N ARG A 689 23.46 -15.23 25.79
CA ARG A 689 23.58 -15.07 27.26
C ARG A 689 22.73 -13.91 27.78
N GLU A 690 22.68 -12.78 27.09
CA GLU A 690 21.87 -11.63 27.47
C GLU A 690 20.38 -11.95 27.38
N ILE A 691 19.95 -12.64 26.31
CA ILE A 691 18.53 -13.03 26.13
C ILE A 691 18.11 -14.03 27.20
N VAL A 692 18.96 -15.04 27.50
CA VAL A 692 18.68 -16.05 28.54
C VAL A 692 18.63 -15.41 29.93
N ALA A 693 19.56 -14.51 30.26
CA ALA A 693 19.56 -13.78 31.52
C ALA A 693 18.27 -12.96 31.69
N LYS A 694 17.89 -12.21 30.65
CA LYS A 694 16.65 -11.43 30.65
C LYS A 694 15.40 -12.31 30.79
N ALA A 695 15.33 -13.45 30.12
CA ALA A 695 14.21 -14.38 30.20
C ALA A 695 14.10 -15.02 31.59
N ARG A 696 15.21 -15.22 32.29
CA ARG A 696 15.27 -15.74 33.67
C ARG A 696 15.03 -14.68 34.74
N GLY A 697 14.96 -13.39 34.37
CA GLY A 697 14.81 -12.27 35.29
C GLY A 697 16.09 -11.92 36.06
N GLU A 698 17.28 -12.22 35.50
CA GLU A 698 18.61 -11.93 36.04
C GLU A 698 19.17 -10.60 35.55
#